data_d693665530a8d57f1f9853c0e37b1f17
#
_entry.id   d693665530a8d57f1f9853c0e37b1f17
#
_cell.length_a   1.000
_cell.length_b   1.000
_cell.length_c   1.000
_cell.angle_alpha   90.00
_cell.angle_beta   90.00
_cell.angle_gamma   90.00
#
_symmetry.space_group_name_H-M   'P 1'
#
loop_
_entity.id
_entity.type
_entity.pdbx_description
1 polymer ?
#
loop_
_entity_poly.entity_id
_entity_poly.type
_entity_poly.pdbx_seq_one_letter_code
_entity_poly.pdbx_strand_id
1 'polypeptide(L)'
;MGLLLLLAPSAGYAQGYSCGNVGLFCSPDTLRGAQLGAFSSVVYKQMRGLSLAGVINSVGGDMRGVQISGVSNVVKGGNGVQLSLFNNISSSPFRGVQISGLSNVSMGMKRGLQIASANVSSSYMRGLQMGGYNYADTLNGSQIGILNVCVSHPRGVQIGIINYSRDTVAHKIGLVNVNPHTRIDYMFYGGSATKTNFAVRFRNRSTYNILGIGTHYFGLDEKFSGSLFYRIGQYFQLSPKFSLSGDVGFYHVESFQENSQDKPERLYSLQARINADYQLGKYTSAFASVGYGDTRYYHGGRYRRRAILEAGLAFQLQRNQAFYAPGSSEKSSSEKSSSGKSSLGKSSAYSDFDMEAWKEGSIFAFDDPDRQKKHPWKAAVEAFAINVGVQCFDQFVMNEEFAKISFHSIKHNIQNGFVWDNDQFSTNLFAHPYHGGLYFNAARTHGMNFWESVPYSFCGSLMWETTCEIEPPAINDLMATTIGGVCLGEVTYRISDLVYDDRLRGFPRFWREFLGTLICPIKGLNRILSGDAWRVRGRYYKYHDYGRSPVSFSASAGYRYLADNNTLFRGEGNPYVRFNLVYGDPFDGATTKPYDYFTLDATFGLSSNQPFITGLHLLGRLWSVPVEVSKGTEMEFGIFQHFNYYDSQPVKDGTSLVPYRISEAASVGPGIIYRFPQVGNLTKLEQRIFVDGILLGGSLTDYYNVIDRDYNMGSGYSVKAISLMEFGKVASFQIGADYYRIFTWKGYEGKDLATTDPLYLNAQGDKGNASLLVVNARFGLALSNRLKLDFNVSNYWRDTHYSYHDDVRSKTFDLSLGLQYQF
;
A
#
# COMPACT_ATOMS: atom_id res chain seq x y z
N MET A 1 -16.33 40.04 -12.45
CA MET A 1 -15.60 40.91 -11.51
C MET A 1 -15.95 40.67 -10.04
N GLY A 2 -17.06 40.01 -9.70
CA GLY A 2 -17.41 39.64 -8.31
C GLY A 2 -16.76 38.37 -7.78
N LEU A 3 -16.23 37.47 -8.62
CA LEU A 3 -15.60 36.21 -8.21
C LEU A 3 -14.10 36.34 -7.90
N LEU A 4 -13.42 37.39 -8.39
CA LEU A 4 -11.99 37.65 -8.17
C LEU A 4 -11.70 38.37 -6.86
N LEU A 5 -12.70 38.97 -6.22
CA LEU A 5 -12.57 39.62 -4.90
C LEU A 5 -12.64 38.63 -3.71
N LEU A 6 -13.05 37.38 -3.94
CA LEU A 6 -13.04 36.31 -2.94
C LEU A 6 -11.69 35.54 -2.87
N LEU A 7 -10.75 35.82 -3.79
CA LEU A 7 -9.44 35.17 -3.87
C LEU A 7 -8.31 35.97 -3.25
N ALA A 8 -8.55 37.17 -2.77
CA ALA A 8 -7.52 37.91 -2.03
C ALA A 8 -7.36 37.28 -0.65
N PRO A 9 -6.13 36.87 -0.25
CA PRO A 9 -5.89 36.55 1.14
C PRO A 9 -6.16 37.83 1.92
N SER A 10 -7.08 37.80 2.87
CA SER A 10 -7.22 38.85 3.86
C SER A 10 -5.96 38.80 4.76
N ALA A 11 -4.84 39.30 4.26
CA ALA A 11 -3.64 39.58 5.02
C ALA A 11 -3.91 40.83 5.90
N GLY A 12 -4.85 40.68 6.81
CA GLY A 12 -5.06 41.56 7.92
C GLY A 12 -4.41 40.91 9.14
N TYR A 13 -3.18 41.28 9.45
CA TYR A 13 -2.62 41.07 10.78
C TYR A 13 -3.46 41.84 11.81
N ALA A 14 -4.60 41.28 12.20
CA ALA A 14 -5.35 41.78 13.33
C ALA A 14 -4.81 41.09 14.59
N GLN A 15 -3.91 41.73 15.30
CA GLN A 15 -3.66 41.44 16.71
C GLN A 15 -4.99 41.60 17.45
N GLY A 16 -5.78 40.52 17.61
CA GLY A 16 -7.07 40.62 18.26
C GLY A 16 -7.83 39.31 18.27
N TYR A 17 -8.80 39.21 19.16
CA TYR A 17 -9.76 38.11 19.21
C TYR A 17 -10.72 38.19 18.03
N SER A 18 -10.88 37.13 17.27
CA SER A 18 -11.93 37.02 16.25
C SER A 18 -13.16 36.35 16.84
N CYS A 19 -14.32 36.97 16.71
CA CYS A 19 -15.62 36.40 17.15
C CYS A 19 -16.33 35.64 16.03
N GLY A 20 -15.99 35.85 14.76
CA GLY A 20 -16.53 35.15 13.60
C GLY A 20 -15.72 35.47 12.36
N ASN A 21 -15.37 34.45 11.60
CA ASN A 21 -14.65 34.56 10.33
C ASN A 21 -15.27 33.64 9.30
N VAL A 22 -15.46 34.15 8.07
CA VAL A 22 -15.86 33.37 6.91
C VAL A 22 -14.95 33.73 5.74
N GLY A 23 -14.33 32.75 5.10
CA GLY A 23 -13.45 32.98 3.98
C GLY A 23 -12.96 31.69 3.33
N LEU A 24 -12.20 31.79 2.25
CA LEU A 24 -11.53 30.62 1.67
C LEU A 24 -10.45 30.09 2.62
N PHE A 25 -9.65 30.99 3.16
CA PHE A 25 -8.60 30.73 4.14
C PHE A 25 -8.81 31.66 5.33
N CYS A 26 -8.93 31.09 6.52
CA CYS A 26 -9.09 31.87 7.74
C CYS A 26 -7.88 31.62 8.65
N SER A 27 -7.23 32.70 9.16
CA SER A 27 -5.99 32.59 9.94
C SER A 27 -5.90 33.56 11.12
N PRO A 28 -6.85 33.55 12.11
CA PRO A 28 -6.76 34.41 13.28
C PRO A 28 -5.75 33.89 14.29
N ASP A 29 -5.14 34.85 15.07
CA ASP A 29 -4.32 34.47 16.20
C ASP A 29 -5.05 33.69 17.28
N THR A 30 -6.26 34.08 17.61
CA THR A 30 -7.13 33.46 18.61
C THR A 30 -8.57 33.54 18.17
N LEU A 31 -9.27 32.42 18.24
CA LEU A 31 -10.69 32.30 17.92
C LEU A 31 -11.53 32.20 19.21
N ARG A 32 -12.53 33.07 19.36
CA ARG A 32 -13.59 32.99 20.37
C ARG A 32 -14.92 33.12 19.64
N GLY A 33 -15.59 32.03 19.30
CA GLY A 33 -16.83 32.03 18.51
C GLY A 33 -16.81 31.00 17.41
N ALA A 34 -17.19 31.37 16.21
CA ALA A 34 -17.28 30.46 15.06
C ALA A 34 -16.43 30.92 13.89
N GLN A 35 -15.85 29.98 13.17
CA GLN A 35 -15.04 30.21 11.98
C GLN A 35 -15.40 29.21 10.88
N LEU A 36 -15.50 29.68 9.66
CA LEU A 36 -15.75 28.88 8.48
C LEU A 36 -14.70 29.19 7.40
N GLY A 37 -13.79 28.26 7.16
CA GLY A 37 -12.85 28.30 6.05
C GLY A 37 -13.26 27.36 4.95
N ALA A 38 -13.54 27.83 3.74
CA ALA A 38 -13.94 26.93 2.66
C ALA A 38 -12.82 25.92 2.32
N PHE A 39 -11.55 26.32 2.40
CA PHE A 39 -10.39 25.44 2.27
C PHE A 39 -9.77 25.16 3.62
N SER A 40 -9.27 26.16 4.30
CA SER A 40 -8.57 25.94 5.57
C SER A 40 -8.96 26.97 6.64
N SER A 41 -8.83 26.51 7.88
CA SER A 41 -9.04 27.29 9.09
C SER A 41 -7.85 27.08 9.99
N VAL A 42 -6.99 28.09 10.13
CA VAL A 42 -5.77 28.05 10.96
C VAL A 42 -5.92 29.02 12.10
N VAL A 43 -5.77 28.56 13.33
CA VAL A 43 -5.76 29.39 14.55
C VAL A 43 -4.39 29.25 15.21
N TYR A 44 -3.62 30.35 15.29
CA TYR A 44 -2.23 30.25 15.74
C TYR A 44 -2.07 29.99 17.24
N LYS A 45 -2.91 30.55 18.12
CA LYS A 45 -2.72 30.47 19.57
C LYS A 45 -3.77 29.57 20.25
N GLN A 46 -5.00 30.00 20.36
CA GLN A 46 -6.06 29.31 21.09
C GLN A 46 -7.41 29.39 20.38
N MET A 47 -8.18 28.32 20.50
CA MET A 47 -9.51 28.23 19.95
C MET A 47 -10.54 27.97 21.07
N ARG A 48 -11.64 28.76 21.10
CA ARG A 48 -12.83 28.51 21.92
C ARG A 48 -14.07 28.68 21.07
N GLY A 49 -14.74 27.59 20.73
CA GLY A 49 -15.95 27.60 19.91
C GLY A 49 -15.95 26.59 18.79
N LEU A 50 -16.39 26.99 17.59
CA LEU A 50 -16.57 26.13 16.44
C LEU A 50 -15.60 26.52 15.32
N SER A 51 -14.88 25.56 14.76
CA SER A 51 -14.10 25.75 13.54
C SER A 51 -14.51 24.73 12.47
N LEU A 52 -14.95 25.23 11.34
CA LEU A 52 -15.34 24.45 10.17
C LEU A 52 -14.34 24.71 9.04
N ALA A 53 -13.87 23.67 8.38
CA ALA A 53 -13.01 23.80 7.20
C ALA A 53 -13.37 22.75 6.14
N GLY A 54 -13.32 23.14 4.87
CA GLY A 54 -13.51 22.21 3.77
C GLY A 54 -12.41 21.15 3.70
N VAL A 55 -11.13 21.54 3.97
CA VAL A 55 -10.01 20.63 3.91
C VAL A 55 -9.37 20.47 5.29
N ILE A 56 -8.75 21.50 5.85
CA ILE A 56 -7.93 21.39 7.08
C ILE A 56 -8.31 22.44 8.12
N ASN A 57 -8.51 21.99 9.37
CA ASN A 57 -8.48 22.82 10.56
C ASN A 57 -7.18 22.62 11.32
N SER A 58 -6.49 23.69 11.63
CA SER A 58 -5.28 23.66 12.46
C SER A 58 -5.36 24.64 13.62
N VAL A 59 -5.00 24.21 14.83
CA VAL A 59 -4.91 25.04 16.02
C VAL A 59 -3.53 24.84 16.67
N GLY A 60 -2.68 25.86 16.62
CA GLY A 60 -1.32 25.81 17.14
C GLY A 60 -1.22 25.73 18.68
N GLY A 61 -2.30 26.00 19.40
CA GLY A 61 -2.40 25.88 20.85
C GLY A 61 -3.55 24.98 21.31
N ASP A 62 -4.12 25.30 22.47
CA ASP A 62 -5.21 24.52 23.05
C ASP A 62 -6.56 24.89 22.44
N MET A 63 -7.36 23.85 22.17
CA MET A 63 -8.74 24.04 21.76
C MET A 63 -9.74 23.75 22.90
N ARG A 64 -10.87 24.48 22.89
CA ARG A 64 -12.08 24.18 23.66
C ARG A 64 -13.29 24.37 22.76
N GLY A 65 -13.87 23.28 22.25
CA GLY A 65 -14.98 23.36 21.33
C GLY A 65 -14.99 22.25 20.29
N VAL A 66 -15.36 22.59 19.07
CA VAL A 66 -15.58 21.63 18.00
C VAL A 66 -14.78 22.02 16.75
N GLN A 67 -14.06 21.06 16.18
CA GLN A 67 -13.43 21.15 14.87
C GLN A 67 -14.10 20.15 13.93
N ILE A 68 -14.51 20.61 12.75
CA ILE A 68 -15.05 19.75 11.67
C ILE A 68 -14.33 20.09 10.38
N SER A 69 -13.74 19.08 9.74
CA SER A 69 -13.07 19.26 8.45
C SER A 69 -13.37 18.14 7.48
N GLY A 70 -13.23 18.44 6.18
CA GLY A 70 -13.31 17.40 5.16
C GLY A 70 -12.13 16.43 5.18
N VAL A 71 -10.93 16.90 5.54
CA VAL A 71 -9.75 16.05 5.51
C VAL A 71 -9.15 15.88 6.91
N SER A 72 -8.63 16.94 7.55
CA SER A 72 -7.86 16.77 8.78
C SER A 72 -8.11 17.89 9.80
N ASN A 73 -8.24 17.49 11.07
CA ASN A 73 -8.17 18.41 12.20
C ASN A 73 -6.87 18.20 12.96
N VAL A 74 -6.11 19.26 13.13
CA VAL A 74 -4.84 19.28 13.85
C VAL A 74 -4.93 20.24 15.03
N VAL A 75 -4.49 19.80 16.20
CA VAL A 75 -4.46 20.64 17.41
C VAL A 75 -3.24 20.29 18.27
N LYS A 76 -2.73 21.28 18.96
CA LYS A 76 -1.73 21.01 20.00
C LYS A 76 -2.32 20.14 21.09
N GLY A 77 -3.46 20.49 21.68
CA GLY A 77 -4.18 19.74 22.70
C GLY A 77 -5.47 20.42 23.09
N GLY A 78 -6.11 19.97 24.18
CA GLY A 78 -7.31 20.62 24.70
C GLY A 78 -8.50 19.71 24.96
N ASN A 79 -9.71 20.30 24.91
CA ASN A 79 -10.95 19.61 25.23
C ASN A 79 -11.99 19.87 24.15
N GLY A 80 -12.67 18.85 23.65
CA GLY A 80 -13.75 19.03 22.70
C GLY A 80 -14.01 17.87 21.78
N VAL A 81 -14.47 18.16 20.57
CA VAL A 81 -14.81 17.21 19.53
C VAL A 81 -14.07 17.54 18.26
N GLN A 82 -13.45 16.54 17.66
CA GLN A 82 -12.85 16.60 16.32
C GLN A 82 -13.55 15.58 15.42
N LEU A 83 -14.09 16.05 14.30
CA LEU A 83 -14.73 15.25 13.28
C LEU A 83 -14.05 15.51 11.94
N SER A 84 -13.61 14.47 11.25
CA SER A 84 -13.02 14.57 9.92
C SER A 84 -13.27 13.33 9.09
N LEU A 85 -13.18 13.42 7.77
CA LEU A 85 -13.26 12.22 6.93
C LEU A 85 -11.98 11.38 7.02
N PHE A 86 -10.80 11.99 7.18
CA PHE A 86 -9.56 11.24 7.19
C PHE A 86 -8.91 11.21 8.57
N ASN A 87 -8.49 12.37 9.15
CA ASN A 87 -7.64 12.32 10.34
C ASN A 87 -7.97 13.37 11.39
N ASN A 88 -7.89 12.98 12.68
CA ASN A 88 -7.83 13.92 13.81
C ASN A 88 -6.53 13.71 14.58
N ILE A 89 -5.83 14.80 14.87
CA ILE A 89 -4.48 14.78 15.41
C ILE A 89 -4.37 15.72 16.58
N SER A 90 -3.79 15.24 17.69
CA SER A 90 -3.40 16.08 18.81
C SER A 90 -1.97 15.78 19.28
N SER A 91 -1.10 16.75 19.19
CA SER A 91 0.32 16.63 19.60
C SER A 91 0.56 16.72 21.10
N SER A 92 -0.48 16.97 21.91
CA SER A 92 -0.49 16.96 23.37
C SER A 92 -1.75 16.25 23.87
N PRO A 93 -1.88 15.96 25.18
CA PRO A 93 -3.02 15.22 25.72
C PRO A 93 -4.36 15.89 25.42
N PHE A 94 -5.26 15.13 24.87
CA PHE A 94 -6.62 15.52 24.49
C PHE A 94 -7.69 14.95 25.45
N ARG A 95 -8.82 15.63 25.57
CA ARG A 95 -9.99 15.16 26.29
C ARG A 95 -11.24 15.38 25.44
N GLY A 96 -11.99 14.34 25.15
CA GLY A 96 -13.22 14.43 24.39
C GLY A 96 -13.35 13.36 23.34
N VAL A 97 -13.83 13.72 22.15
CA VAL A 97 -14.18 12.79 21.08
C VAL A 97 -13.39 13.10 19.83
N GLN A 98 -12.78 12.09 19.26
CA GLN A 98 -12.15 12.13 17.93
C GLN A 98 -12.81 11.05 17.05
N ILE A 99 -13.47 11.47 15.97
CA ILE A 99 -14.08 10.56 14.99
C ILE A 99 -13.54 10.90 13.62
N SER A 100 -12.99 9.91 12.94
CA SER A 100 -12.50 10.06 11.57
C SER A 100 -12.65 8.76 10.79
N GLY A 101 -12.56 8.83 9.47
CA GLY A 101 -12.60 7.64 8.64
C GLY A 101 -11.30 6.83 8.73
N LEU A 102 -10.14 7.50 8.65
CA LEU A 102 -8.85 6.82 8.53
C LEU A 102 -8.12 6.71 9.86
N SER A 103 -7.79 7.83 10.53
CA SER A 103 -7.04 7.73 11.77
C SER A 103 -7.29 8.84 12.79
N ASN A 104 -7.29 8.47 14.09
CA ASN A 104 -7.17 9.39 15.21
C ASN A 104 -5.83 9.18 15.91
N VAL A 105 -5.05 10.23 16.03
CA VAL A 105 -3.74 10.20 16.65
C VAL A 105 -3.67 11.21 17.79
N SER A 106 -3.29 10.77 18.97
CA SER A 106 -3.09 11.65 20.13
C SER A 106 -1.82 11.27 20.89
N MET A 107 -1.14 12.26 21.45
CA MET A 107 -0.10 11.96 22.43
C MET A 107 -0.67 11.22 23.65
N GLY A 108 -1.89 11.55 24.06
CA GLY A 108 -2.61 10.85 25.13
C GLY A 108 -4.06 11.30 25.21
N MET A 109 -4.93 10.39 25.61
CA MET A 109 -6.36 10.64 25.81
C MET A 109 -6.68 10.67 27.31
N LYS A 110 -6.94 11.86 27.87
CA LYS A 110 -7.23 12.03 29.31
C LYS A 110 -8.55 11.38 29.73
N ARG A 111 -9.58 11.51 28.93
CA ARG A 111 -10.89 10.85 28.97
C ARG A 111 -11.54 11.05 27.63
N GLY A 112 -11.92 10.00 26.95
CA GLY A 112 -12.58 10.20 25.68
C GLY A 112 -12.80 8.96 24.84
N LEU A 113 -13.17 9.24 23.60
CA LEU A 113 -13.54 8.26 22.59
C LEU A 113 -12.75 8.54 21.32
N GLN A 114 -12.14 7.50 20.76
CA GLN A 114 -11.56 7.54 19.43
C GLN A 114 -12.25 6.49 18.55
N ILE A 115 -12.79 6.90 17.40
CA ILE A 115 -13.40 6.03 16.40
C ILE A 115 -12.77 6.32 15.05
N ALA A 116 -12.05 5.36 14.49
CA ALA A 116 -11.46 5.41 13.16
C ALA A 116 -11.00 4.03 12.71
N SER A 117 -10.59 3.88 11.44
CA SER A 117 -9.92 2.65 11.01
C SER A 117 -8.67 2.37 11.85
N ALA A 118 -7.92 3.42 12.22
CA ALA A 118 -6.76 3.31 13.11
C ALA A 118 -6.82 4.37 14.22
N ASN A 119 -6.71 3.95 15.49
CA ASN A 119 -6.63 4.83 16.66
C ASN A 119 -5.31 4.64 17.38
N VAL A 120 -4.58 5.74 17.59
CA VAL A 120 -3.27 5.72 18.23
C VAL A 120 -3.22 6.73 19.38
N SER A 121 -2.96 6.25 20.59
CA SER A 121 -2.63 7.05 21.76
C SER A 121 -1.21 6.72 22.22
N SER A 122 -0.25 7.53 21.84
CA SER A 122 1.17 7.22 21.96
C SER A 122 1.72 7.22 23.39
N SER A 123 0.97 7.76 24.36
CA SER A 123 1.31 7.72 25.79
C SER A 123 0.25 6.95 26.59
N TYR A 124 -0.93 7.52 26.77
CA TYR A 124 -1.98 6.85 27.52
C TYR A 124 -3.36 7.04 26.91
N MET A 125 -4.19 6.02 27.07
CA MET A 125 -5.59 6.03 26.68
C MET A 125 -6.48 5.77 27.90
N ARG A 126 -7.34 6.76 28.27
CA ARG A 126 -8.42 6.59 29.24
C ARG A 126 -9.76 6.75 28.54
N GLY A 127 -10.48 5.67 28.37
CA GLY A 127 -11.77 5.65 27.67
C GLY A 127 -11.87 4.50 26.66
N LEU A 128 -12.37 4.77 25.44
CA LEU A 128 -12.65 3.77 24.43
C LEU A 128 -11.96 4.11 23.12
N GLN A 129 -11.24 3.13 22.55
CA GLN A 129 -10.82 3.12 21.15
C GLN A 129 -11.63 2.06 20.40
N MET A 130 -12.18 2.43 19.24
CA MET A 130 -12.97 1.55 18.39
C MET A 130 -12.50 1.69 16.93
N GLY A 131 -11.98 0.60 16.34
CA GLY A 131 -11.48 0.63 14.98
C GLY A 131 -10.80 -0.66 14.55
N GLY A 132 -10.32 -0.72 13.31
CA GLY A 132 -9.56 -1.87 12.83
C GLY A 132 -8.27 -2.09 13.61
N TYR A 133 -7.52 -1.02 13.85
CA TYR A 133 -6.30 -0.99 14.64
C TYR A 133 -6.42 -0.02 15.81
N ASN A 134 -6.14 -0.48 17.02
CA ASN A 134 -6.11 0.35 18.23
C ASN A 134 -4.75 0.17 18.94
N TYR A 135 -4.06 1.28 19.16
CA TYR A 135 -2.78 1.33 19.88
C TYR A 135 -2.86 2.28 21.09
N ALA A 136 -2.38 1.82 22.21
CA ALA A 136 -2.12 2.66 23.37
C ALA A 136 -0.82 2.22 24.06
N ASP A 137 0.05 3.15 24.46
CA ASP A 137 1.18 2.78 25.32
C ASP A 137 0.66 2.28 26.67
N THR A 138 -0.17 3.05 27.35
CA THR A 138 -0.86 2.66 28.59
C THR A 138 -2.37 2.71 28.38
N LEU A 139 -3.06 1.61 28.65
CA LEU A 139 -4.51 1.52 28.53
C LEU A 139 -5.21 1.51 29.91
N ASN A 140 -6.15 2.46 30.10
CA ASN A 140 -7.09 2.48 31.20
C ASN A 140 -8.51 2.67 30.65
N GLY A 141 -9.09 1.60 30.13
CA GLY A 141 -10.37 1.63 29.40
C GLY A 141 -10.51 0.42 28.48
N SER A 142 -11.05 0.62 27.30
CA SER A 142 -11.33 -0.48 26.37
C SER A 142 -10.82 -0.20 24.97
N GLN A 143 -10.36 -1.26 24.32
CA GLN A 143 -10.05 -1.30 22.87
C GLN A 143 -10.95 -2.35 22.22
N ILE A 144 -11.67 -1.96 21.19
CA ILE A 144 -12.55 -2.84 20.39
C ILE A 144 -12.12 -2.74 18.92
N GLY A 145 -11.66 -3.85 18.33
CA GLY A 145 -11.17 -3.82 16.95
C GLY A 145 -10.61 -5.12 16.45
N ILE A 146 -10.05 -5.10 15.26
CA ILE A 146 -9.40 -6.27 14.67
C ILE A 146 -8.07 -6.54 15.39
N LEU A 147 -7.22 -5.52 15.51
CA LEU A 147 -5.92 -5.59 16.19
C LEU A 147 -5.87 -4.54 17.31
N ASN A 148 -5.73 -5.01 18.55
CA ASN A 148 -5.60 -4.18 19.73
C ASN A 148 -4.20 -4.35 20.33
N VAL A 149 -3.51 -3.25 20.57
CA VAL A 149 -2.14 -3.23 21.11
C VAL A 149 -2.06 -2.32 22.33
N CYS A 150 -1.52 -2.84 23.42
CA CYS A 150 -1.16 -2.07 24.61
C CYS A 150 0.26 -2.43 25.06
N VAL A 151 1.14 -1.46 25.20
CA VAL A 151 2.56 -1.71 25.49
C VAL A 151 2.80 -1.81 26.99
N SER A 152 2.18 -0.95 27.79
CA SER A 152 2.46 -0.83 29.22
C SER A 152 1.18 -0.81 30.06
N HIS A 153 1.22 -1.44 31.23
CA HIS A 153 0.24 -1.32 32.33
C HIS A 153 -1.25 -1.26 31.93
N PRO A 154 -1.79 -2.25 31.21
CA PRO A 154 -3.19 -2.25 30.84
C PRO A 154 -4.08 -2.47 32.06
N ARG A 155 -4.97 -1.51 32.31
CA ARG A 155 -6.08 -1.62 33.26
C ARG A 155 -7.39 -1.55 32.50
N GLY A 156 -7.69 -2.58 31.71
CA GLY A 156 -8.86 -2.52 30.84
C GLY A 156 -9.07 -3.79 30.06
N VAL A 157 -9.93 -3.70 29.05
CA VAL A 157 -10.39 -4.80 28.25
C VAL A 157 -10.00 -4.58 26.79
N GLN A 158 -9.42 -5.60 26.17
CA GLN A 158 -9.19 -5.67 24.73
C GLN A 158 -10.14 -6.70 24.11
N ILE A 159 -10.98 -6.29 23.17
CA ILE A 159 -11.93 -7.15 22.45
C ILE A 159 -11.60 -7.07 20.96
N GLY A 160 -11.20 -8.18 20.35
CA GLY A 160 -10.83 -8.16 18.93
C GLY A 160 -10.32 -9.49 18.42
N ILE A 161 -9.95 -9.52 17.15
CA ILE A 161 -9.37 -10.72 16.53
C ILE A 161 -8.00 -11.01 17.16
N ILE A 162 -7.12 -9.99 17.18
CA ILE A 162 -5.78 -10.10 17.75
C ILE A 162 -5.64 -9.08 18.87
N ASN A 163 -5.29 -9.53 20.07
CA ASN A 163 -5.03 -8.67 21.21
C ASN A 163 -3.61 -8.89 21.74
N TYR A 164 -2.82 -7.84 21.75
CA TYR A 164 -1.48 -7.83 22.30
C TYR A 164 -1.39 -6.89 23.49
N SER A 165 -0.81 -7.35 24.59
CA SER A 165 -0.34 -6.47 25.65
C SER A 165 0.95 -7.00 26.26
N ARG A 166 1.87 -6.10 26.62
CA ARG A 166 3.12 -6.48 27.27
C ARG A 166 2.91 -7.07 28.66
N ASP A 167 1.84 -6.65 29.35
CA ASP A 167 1.48 -7.14 30.67
C ASP A 167 0.50 -8.34 30.58
N THR A 168 0.65 -9.26 31.52
CA THR A 168 -0.20 -10.46 31.65
C THR A 168 -1.56 -10.21 32.29
N VAL A 169 -1.78 -9.01 32.86
CA VAL A 169 -2.99 -8.69 33.68
C VAL A 169 -4.18 -8.21 32.85
N ALA A 170 -3.99 -7.83 31.57
CA ALA A 170 -5.09 -7.35 30.73
C ALA A 170 -6.12 -8.44 30.44
N HIS A 171 -7.40 -8.10 30.56
CA HIS A 171 -8.49 -8.94 30.07
C HIS A 171 -8.56 -8.86 28.54
N LYS A 172 -8.35 -9.99 27.88
CA LYS A 172 -8.34 -10.10 26.42
C LYS A 172 -9.39 -11.08 25.95
N ILE A 173 -10.25 -10.63 25.06
CA ILE A 173 -11.30 -11.44 24.43
C ILE A 173 -11.09 -11.41 22.93
N GLY A 174 -10.66 -12.53 22.35
CA GLY A 174 -10.39 -12.58 20.91
C GLY A 174 -9.77 -13.89 20.46
N LEU A 175 -9.60 -14.02 19.12
CA LEU A 175 -9.07 -15.23 18.52
C LEU A 175 -7.61 -15.48 18.91
N VAL A 176 -6.79 -14.45 18.90
CA VAL A 176 -5.38 -14.51 19.24
C VAL A 176 -5.07 -13.52 20.35
N ASN A 177 -4.75 -14.02 21.52
CA ASN A 177 -4.39 -13.21 22.67
C ASN A 177 -2.92 -13.49 23.04
N VAL A 178 -2.04 -12.51 22.83
CA VAL A 178 -0.59 -12.66 23.01
C VAL A 178 -0.01 -11.62 23.97
N ASN A 179 1.10 -12.00 24.57
CA ASN A 179 2.01 -11.13 25.33
C ASN A 179 3.45 -11.65 25.13
N PRO A 180 4.52 -10.96 25.57
CA PRO A 180 5.90 -11.40 25.39
C PRO A 180 6.22 -12.79 25.99
N HIS A 181 5.39 -13.25 26.94
CA HIS A 181 5.53 -14.55 27.60
C HIS A 181 4.56 -15.60 27.03
N THR A 182 3.80 -15.27 25.99
CA THR A 182 2.91 -16.25 25.35
C THR A 182 3.72 -17.34 24.68
N ARG A 183 3.48 -18.57 25.09
CA ARG A 183 4.04 -19.75 24.48
C ARG A 183 3.26 -20.09 23.21
N ILE A 184 3.92 -20.21 22.09
CA ILE A 184 3.33 -20.61 20.82
C ILE A 184 3.73 -22.04 20.51
N ASP A 185 2.72 -22.91 20.33
CA ASP A 185 2.91 -24.32 19.98
C ASP A 185 2.25 -24.59 18.62
N TYR A 186 2.95 -25.23 17.70
CA TYR A 186 2.39 -25.81 16.49
C TYR A 186 1.93 -27.24 16.80
N MET A 187 0.66 -27.53 16.51
CA MET A 187 0.03 -28.79 16.84
C MET A 187 -0.29 -29.57 15.56
N PHE A 188 0.14 -30.84 15.53
CA PHE A 188 -0.23 -31.80 14.48
C PHE A 188 -0.90 -32.99 15.15
N TYR A 189 -2.14 -33.26 14.78
CA TYR A 189 -2.90 -34.31 15.44
C TYR A 189 -3.99 -34.90 14.56
N GLY A 190 -4.40 -36.09 14.88
CA GLY A 190 -5.52 -36.77 14.28
C GLY A 190 -6.51 -37.26 15.36
N GLY A 191 -7.71 -37.60 14.93
CA GLY A 191 -8.68 -38.09 15.84
C GLY A 191 -10.00 -38.55 15.21
N SER A 192 -11.01 -38.76 16.05
CA SER A 192 -12.30 -39.26 15.65
C SER A 192 -13.24 -38.21 15.08
N ALA A 193 -12.89 -36.91 15.15
CA ALA A 193 -13.66 -35.82 14.54
C ALA A 193 -13.13 -35.43 13.16
N THR A 194 -11.84 -35.29 13.03
CA THR A 194 -11.10 -34.98 11.79
C THR A 194 -9.87 -35.85 11.68
N LYS A 195 -9.56 -36.37 10.48
CA LYS A 195 -8.43 -37.30 10.29
C LYS A 195 -7.09 -36.61 10.57
N THR A 196 -6.90 -35.40 10.03
CA THR A 196 -5.66 -34.66 10.16
C THR A 196 -5.94 -33.20 10.50
N ASN A 197 -5.25 -32.69 11.49
CA ASN A 197 -5.37 -31.30 11.92
C ASN A 197 -3.98 -30.66 12.04
N PHE A 198 -3.93 -29.40 11.64
CA PHE A 198 -2.84 -28.49 11.95
C PHE A 198 -3.41 -27.31 12.71
N ALA A 199 -2.78 -26.94 13.82
CA ALA A 199 -3.24 -25.81 14.63
C ALA A 199 -2.07 -25.07 15.29
N VAL A 200 -2.34 -23.81 15.62
CA VAL A 200 -1.45 -22.97 16.42
C VAL A 200 -2.12 -22.68 17.75
N ARG A 201 -1.43 -23.04 18.84
CA ARG A 201 -1.89 -22.79 20.21
C ARG A 201 -1.11 -21.63 20.82
N PHE A 202 -1.80 -20.62 21.27
CA PHE A 202 -1.26 -19.48 22.02
C PHE A 202 -1.57 -19.68 23.50
N ARG A 203 -0.55 -20.07 24.28
CA ARG A 203 -0.69 -20.39 25.71
C ARG A 203 -0.22 -19.21 26.54
N ASN A 204 -1.12 -18.64 27.32
CA ASN A 204 -0.86 -17.59 28.30
C ASN A 204 -0.72 -18.20 29.71
N ARG A 205 -0.77 -17.38 30.77
CA ARG A 205 -0.51 -17.81 32.15
C ARG A 205 -1.41 -18.96 32.61
N SER A 206 -2.69 -18.93 32.29
CA SER A 206 -3.65 -19.98 32.68
C SER A 206 -4.60 -20.33 31.54
N THR A 207 -4.69 -19.52 30.51
CA THR A 207 -5.61 -19.67 29.38
C THR A 207 -4.85 -19.94 28.10
N TYR A 208 -5.53 -20.51 27.13
CA TYR A 208 -4.98 -20.65 25.79
C TYR A 208 -6.08 -20.50 24.72
N ASN A 209 -5.62 -20.17 23.52
CA ASN A 209 -6.42 -20.11 22.31
C ASN A 209 -5.79 -21.03 21.27
N ILE A 210 -6.59 -21.73 20.50
CA ILE A 210 -6.15 -22.58 19.41
C ILE A 210 -6.89 -22.14 18.16
N LEU A 211 -6.15 -21.85 17.10
CA LEU A 211 -6.67 -21.63 15.76
C LEU A 211 -6.11 -22.73 14.86
N GLY A 212 -6.94 -23.39 14.09
CA GLY A 212 -6.50 -24.52 13.29
C GLY A 212 -7.41 -24.86 12.13
N ILE A 213 -6.86 -25.69 11.27
CA ILE A 213 -7.53 -26.27 10.11
C ILE A 213 -7.50 -27.81 10.22
N GLY A 214 -8.50 -28.47 9.69
CA GLY A 214 -8.56 -29.93 9.64
C GLY A 214 -9.08 -30.44 8.32
N THR A 215 -8.71 -31.66 7.99
CA THR A 215 -9.16 -32.33 6.78
C THR A 215 -9.88 -33.62 7.08
N HIS A 216 -10.81 -34.00 6.21
CA HIS A 216 -11.65 -35.20 6.31
C HIS A 216 -12.45 -35.25 7.63
N TYR A 217 -13.51 -34.47 7.70
CA TYR A 217 -14.43 -34.48 8.80
C TYR A 217 -15.23 -35.82 8.80
N PHE A 218 -15.15 -36.56 9.89
CA PHE A 218 -15.77 -37.90 9.96
C PHE A 218 -17.28 -37.86 9.80
N GLY A 219 -17.82 -38.76 8.98
CA GLY A 219 -19.21 -38.82 8.55
C GLY A 219 -19.43 -38.15 7.20
N LEU A 220 -18.41 -37.48 6.66
CA LEU A 220 -18.34 -36.97 5.30
C LEU A 220 -17.19 -37.64 4.52
N ASP A 221 -16.91 -38.93 4.86
CA ASP A 221 -15.70 -39.65 4.41
C ASP A 221 -15.69 -39.93 2.90
N GLU A 222 -16.85 -39.97 2.25
CA GLU A 222 -16.98 -40.13 0.78
C GLU A 222 -16.71 -38.81 0.04
N LYS A 223 -16.63 -37.70 0.76
CA LYS A 223 -16.41 -36.35 0.20
C LYS A 223 -15.23 -35.70 0.88
N PHE A 224 -14.37 -35.04 0.10
CA PHE A 224 -13.32 -34.23 0.69
C PHE A 224 -13.95 -33.10 1.52
N SER A 225 -13.61 -33.00 2.79
CA SER A 225 -14.11 -31.98 3.70
C SER A 225 -12.97 -31.27 4.40
N GLY A 226 -13.11 -29.95 4.57
CA GLY A 226 -12.20 -29.11 5.32
C GLY A 226 -12.89 -28.52 6.54
N SER A 227 -12.15 -28.26 7.59
CA SER A 227 -12.64 -27.53 8.76
C SER A 227 -11.69 -26.41 9.16
N LEU A 228 -12.27 -25.26 9.50
CA LEU A 228 -11.60 -24.17 10.19
C LEU A 228 -12.15 -24.10 11.62
N PHE A 229 -11.26 -24.07 12.60
CA PHE A 229 -11.73 -24.09 13.99
C PHE A 229 -10.98 -23.14 14.88
N TYR A 230 -11.70 -22.69 15.91
CA TYR A 230 -11.20 -21.90 17.01
C TYR A 230 -11.61 -22.52 18.33
N ARG A 231 -10.64 -22.64 19.26
CA ARG A 231 -10.85 -23.20 20.60
C ARG A 231 -10.30 -22.24 21.66
N ILE A 232 -11.00 -22.11 22.76
CA ILE A 232 -10.56 -21.34 23.93
C ILE A 232 -10.61 -22.26 25.16
N GLY A 233 -9.58 -22.20 25.96
CA GLY A 233 -9.49 -23.09 27.13
C GLY A 233 -8.63 -22.54 28.26
N GLN A 234 -8.66 -23.27 29.32
CA GLN A 234 -7.87 -23.03 30.52
C GLN A 234 -7.08 -24.29 30.85
N TYR A 235 -5.83 -24.13 31.25
CA TYR A 235 -4.96 -25.24 31.63
C TYR A 235 -4.49 -25.11 33.08
N PHE A 236 -4.21 -26.27 33.68
CA PHE A 236 -3.68 -26.43 35.01
C PHE A 236 -2.38 -27.23 34.92
N GLN A 237 -1.29 -26.64 35.36
CA GLN A 237 0.00 -27.33 35.42
C GLN A 237 0.01 -28.21 36.71
N LEU A 238 -0.02 -29.53 36.56
CA LEU A 238 -0.01 -30.49 37.65
C LEU A 238 1.42 -30.88 38.04
N SER A 239 2.33 -30.93 37.09
CA SER A 239 3.75 -31.15 37.31
C SER A 239 4.61 -30.45 36.27
N PRO A 240 5.93 -30.35 36.41
CA PRO A 240 6.78 -29.72 35.41
C PRO A 240 6.64 -30.28 33.98
N LYS A 241 6.23 -31.55 33.87
CA LYS A 241 6.07 -32.23 32.57
C LYS A 241 4.61 -32.51 32.20
N PHE A 242 3.66 -32.35 33.11
CA PHE A 242 2.26 -32.75 32.86
C PHE A 242 1.30 -31.62 33.15
N SER A 243 0.42 -31.33 32.20
CA SER A 243 -0.68 -30.36 32.35
C SER A 243 -2.00 -30.96 31.88
N LEU A 244 -3.07 -30.60 32.59
CA LEU A 244 -4.46 -30.91 32.25
C LEU A 244 -5.14 -29.61 31.81
N SER A 245 -5.98 -29.68 30.78
CA SER A 245 -6.69 -28.50 30.27
C SER A 245 -8.10 -28.85 29.80
N GLY A 246 -8.99 -27.87 29.84
CA GLY A 246 -10.33 -27.96 29.26
C GLY A 246 -10.55 -26.84 28.25
N ASP A 247 -11.19 -27.13 27.15
CA ASP A 247 -11.56 -26.13 26.14
C ASP A 247 -12.93 -26.34 25.50
N VAL A 248 -13.45 -25.26 24.96
CA VAL A 248 -14.61 -25.26 24.08
C VAL A 248 -14.20 -24.68 22.73
N GLY A 249 -14.77 -25.24 21.66
CA GLY A 249 -14.41 -24.85 20.32
C GLY A 249 -15.58 -24.75 19.38
N PHE A 250 -15.45 -23.84 18.43
CA PHE A 250 -16.32 -23.70 17.27
C PHE A 250 -15.57 -24.17 16.02
N TYR A 251 -16.21 -25.02 15.23
CA TYR A 251 -15.70 -25.60 14.00
C TYR A 251 -16.65 -25.24 12.88
N HIS A 252 -16.13 -24.58 11.87
CA HIS A 252 -16.79 -24.43 10.59
C HIS A 252 -16.31 -25.57 9.68
N VAL A 253 -17.22 -26.30 9.09
CA VAL A 253 -16.93 -27.47 8.23
C VAL A 253 -17.56 -27.27 6.87
N GLU A 254 -16.76 -27.39 5.82
CA GLU A 254 -17.20 -27.42 4.45
C GLU A 254 -16.91 -28.77 3.80
N SER A 255 -17.89 -29.32 3.10
CA SER A 255 -17.75 -30.50 2.29
C SER A 255 -17.65 -30.09 0.82
N PHE A 256 -16.57 -30.50 0.15
CA PHE A 256 -16.34 -30.22 -1.25
C PHE A 256 -16.79 -31.44 -2.07
N GLN A 257 -17.73 -31.27 -3.01
CA GLN A 257 -18.12 -32.30 -3.95
C GLN A 257 -17.25 -32.23 -5.21
N GLU A 258 -16.97 -33.36 -5.84
CA GLU A 258 -16.20 -33.39 -7.11
C GLU A 258 -16.93 -32.72 -8.28
N ASN A 259 -18.27 -32.59 -8.23
CA ASN A 259 -19.05 -31.91 -9.27
C ASN A 259 -19.35 -30.46 -8.88
N SER A 260 -18.81 -29.52 -9.62
CA SER A 260 -18.78 -28.10 -9.39
C SER A 260 -20.15 -27.38 -9.42
N GLN A 261 -21.25 -28.05 -9.66
CA GLN A 261 -22.59 -27.43 -9.73
C GLN A 261 -23.37 -27.42 -8.41
N ASP A 262 -22.99 -28.24 -7.44
CA ASP A 262 -23.67 -28.27 -6.14
C ASP A 262 -22.91 -27.45 -5.10
N LYS A 263 -23.63 -26.55 -4.41
CA LYS A 263 -23.08 -25.77 -3.29
C LYS A 263 -22.55 -26.73 -2.22
N PRO A 264 -21.34 -26.48 -1.62
CA PRO A 264 -20.82 -27.32 -0.56
C PRO A 264 -21.79 -27.36 0.62
N GLU A 265 -21.94 -28.52 1.21
CA GLU A 265 -22.67 -28.65 2.47
C GLU A 265 -21.89 -27.95 3.58
N ARG A 266 -22.49 -26.92 4.18
CA ARG A 266 -21.90 -26.14 5.26
C ARG A 266 -22.47 -26.58 6.59
N LEU A 267 -21.55 -26.95 7.48
CA LEU A 267 -21.88 -27.39 8.83
C LEU A 267 -21.09 -26.58 9.85
N TYR A 268 -21.62 -26.46 11.04
CA TYR A 268 -20.87 -25.99 12.19
C TYR A 268 -20.92 -27.00 13.32
N SER A 269 -19.89 -27.04 14.15
CA SER A 269 -19.82 -27.93 15.32
C SER A 269 -19.36 -27.17 16.54
N LEU A 270 -20.12 -27.33 17.62
CA LEU A 270 -19.71 -26.88 18.95
C LEU A 270 -19.15 -28.08 19.70
N GLN A 271 -17.95 -27.95 20.20
CA GLN A 271 -17.21 -29.06 20.79
C GLN A 271 -16.58 -28.62 22.13
N ALA A 272 -16.62 -29.51 23.13
CA ALA A 272 -15.94 -29.34 24.40
C ALA A 272 -14.96 -30.50 24.62
N ARG A 273 -13.76 -30.20 25.17
CA ARG A 273 -12.70 -31.19 25.38
C ARG A 273 -12.00 -31.04 26.70
N ILE A 274 -11.49 -32.15 27.20
CA ILE A 274 -10.46 -32.23 28.23
C ILE A 274 -9.21 -32.76 27.56
N ASN A 275 -8.08 -32.09 27.75
CA ASN A 275 -6.81 -32.44 27.12
C ASN A 275 -5.76 -32.71 28.21
N ALA A 276 -4.95 -33.72 28.00
CA ALA A 276 -3.76 -34.04 28.78
C ALA A 276 -2.53 -33.83 27.92
N ASP A 277 -1.63 -32.94 28.35
CA ASP A 277 -0.36 -32.65 27.67
C ASP A 277 0.81 -33.17 28.47
N TYR A 278 1.74 -33.89 27.85
CA TYR A 278 2.97 -34.40 28.44
C TYR A 278 4.21 -33.91 27.69
N GLN A 279 5.15 -33.26 28.38
CA GLN A 279 6.37 -32.70 27.81
C GLN A 279 7.39 -33.83 27.57
N LEU A 280 7.67 -34.14 26.31
CA LEU A 280 8.65 -35.15 25.88
C LEU A 280 10.06 -34.63 25.87
N GLY A 281 10.26 -33.39 25.41
CA GLY A 281 11.57 -32.74 25.24
C GLY A 281 11.55 -31.24 25.46
N LYS A 282 12.63 -30.57 25.16
CA LYS A 282 12.71 -29.09 25.32
C LYS A 282 11.69 -28.33 24.47
N TYR A 283 11.36 -28.87 23.30
CA TYR A 283 10.52 -28.23 22.29
C TYR A 283 9.31 -29.05 21.86
N THR A 284 9.17 -30.28 22.38
CA THR A 284 8.14 -31.23 21.93
C THR A 284 7.31 -31.70 23.08
N SER A 285 6.00 -31.71 22.95
CA SER A 285 5.05 -32.35 23.85
C SER A 285 4.09 -33.24 23.08
N ALA A 286 3.62 -34.33 23.70
CA ALA A 286 2.53 -35.12 23.21
C ALA A 286 1.26 -34.74 23.98
N PHE A 287 0.12 -34.80 23.31
CA PHE A 287 -1.15 -34.59 23.96
C PHE A 287 -2.22 -35.58 23.52
N ALA A 288 -3.18 -35.80 24.39
CA ALA A 288 -4.39 -36.57 24.10
C ALA A 288 -5.62 -35.78 24.57
N SER A 289 -6.70 -35.87 23.83
CA SER A 289 -7.92 -35.15 24.11
C SER A 289 -9.13 -36.07 24.09
N VAL A 290 -10.04 -35.89 25.03
CA VAL A 290 -11.35 -36.54 25.09
C VAL A 290 -12.41 -35.46 25.15
N GLY A 291 -13.43 -35.57 24.32
CA GLY A 291 -14.44 -34.52 24.23
C GLY A 291 -15.78 -35.01 23.70
N TYR A 292 -16.65 -34.04 23.53
CA TYR A 292 -17.98 -34.26 22.95
C TYR A 292 -18.34 -33.09 22.00
N GLY A 293 -18.96 -33.41 20.86
CA GLY A 293 -19.33 -32.42 19.85
C GLY A 293 -20.77 -32.59 19.34
N ASP A 294 -21.45 -31.47 19.10
CA ASP A 294 -22.75 -31.36 18.44
C ASP A 294 -22.57 -30.63 17.11
N THR A 295 -22.76 -31.34 16.00
CA THR A 295 -22.61 -30.81 14.64
C THR A 295 -23.96 -30.59 13.99
N ARG A 296 -24.17 -29.43 13.38
CA ARG A 296 -25.42 -28.98 12.78
C ARG A 296 -25.23 -28.34 11.41
N TYR A 297 -26.29 -28.38 10.60
CA TYR A 297 -26.38 -27.61 9.37
C TYR A 297 -26.65 -26.13 9.67
N TYR A 298 -26.11 -25.23 8.86
CA TYR A 298 -26.42 -23.79 8.99
C TYR A 298 -27.88 -23.44 8.67
N HIS A 299 -28.55 -24.28 7.88
CA HIS A 299 -29.97 -24.12 7.54
C HIS A 299 -30.94 -24.68 8.60
N GLY A 300 -30.40 -25.09 9.75
CA GLY A 300 -31.17 -25.78 10.80
C GLY A 300 -31.10 -27.29 10.67
N GLY A 301 -31.42 -27.99 11.74
CA GLY A 301 -31.28 -29.44 11.81
C GLY A 301 -29.93 -29.90 12.38
N ARG A 302 -29.99 -31.07 13.00
CA ARG A 302 -28.82 -31.70 13.61
C ARG A 302 -28.22 -32.69 12.61
N TYR A 303 -26.89 -32.57 12.37
CA TYR A 303 -26.18 -33.55 11.59
C TYR A 303 -25.75 -34.73 12.44
N ARG A 304 -24.97 -34.51 13.53
CA ARG A 304 -24.46 -35.61 14.37
C ARG A 304 -23.98 -35.11 15.74
N ARG A 305 -24.17 -35.95 16.74
CA ARG A 305 -23.48 -35.85 18.05
C ARG A 305 -22.49 -37.01 18.19
N ARG A 306 -21.27 -36.71 18.68
CA ARG A 306 -20.29 -37.79 18.90
C ARG A 306 -19.29 -37.47 20.01
N ALA A 307 -18.75 -38.52 20.59
CA ALA A 307 -17.56 -38.47 21.39
C ALA A 307 -16.35 -38.18 20.48
N ILE A 308 -15.41 -37.41 20.99
CA ILE A 308 -14.21 -36.98 20.30
C ILE A 308 -13.02 -37.55 21.05
N LEU A 309 -12.16 -38.25 20.31
CA LEU A 309 -10.86 -38.74 20.78
C LEU A 309 -9.79 -38.22 19.80
N GLU A 310 -8.82 -37.49 20.31
CA GLU A 310 -7.75 -36.93 19.49
C GLU A 310 -6.41 -37.14 20.19
N ALA A 311 -5.35 -37.31 19.42
CA ALA A 311 -3.97 -37.39 19.92
C ALA A 311 -3.00 -36.82 18.90
N GLY A 312 -1.89 -36.26 19.39
CA GLY A 312 -0.89 -35.68 18.51
C GLY A 312 0.32 -35.11 19.25
N LEU A 313 1.08 -34.36 18.49
CA LEU A 313 2.29 -33.71 18.94
C LEU A 313 2.13 -32.19 18.85
N ALA A 314 2.76 -31.51 19.79
CA ALA A 314 2.87 -30.05 19.79
C ALA A 314 4.37 -29.65 19.86
N PHE A 315 4.75 -28.77 18.93
CA PHE A 315 6.12 -28.26 18.80
C PHE A 315 6.18 -26.80 19.22
N GLN A 316 7.02 -26.51 20.19
CA GLN A 316 7.14 -25.21 20.81
C GLN A 316 8.13 -24.32 20.09
N LEU A 317 7.73 -23.08 19.77
CA LEU A 317 8.56 -22.13 19.04
C LEU A 317 9.70 -21.54 19.89
N GLN A 318 9.50 -21.41 21.19
CA GLN A 318 10.42 -20.78 22.13
C GLN A 318 10.87 -21.75 23.22
N ARG A 319 12.12 -21.61 23.66
CA ARG A 319 12.67 -22.42 24.76
C ARG A 319 11.81 -22.30 26.03
N ASN A 320 11.48 -23.44 26.65
CA ASN A 320 10.80 -23.48 27.94
C ASN A 320 11.59 -22.69 28.99
N GLN A 321 11.23 -21.46 29.24
CA GLN A 321 11.52 -20.84 30.53
C GLN A 321 10.42 -21.36 31.48
N ALA A 322 10.83 -22.01 32.55
CA ALA A 322 9.91 -22.55 33.54
C ALA A 322 8.92 -21.45 33.98
N PHE A 323 7.66 -21.64 33.68
CA PHE A 323 6.60 -20.66 33.94
C PHE A 323 6.32 -20.47 35.44
N TYR A 324 6.96 -21.25 36.31
CA TYR A 324 6.76 -21.19 37.76
C TYR A 324 8.00 -21.54 38.56
N ALA A 325 8.67 -20.50 39.08
CA ALA A 325 9.20 -20.54 40.42
C ALA A 325 8.21 -19.80 41.31
N PRO A 326 7.52 -20.44 42.28
CA PRO A 326 6.74 -19.72 43.28
C PRO A 326 7.74 -19.04 44.22
N GLY A 327 7.77 -17.70 44.22
CA GLY A 327 8.36 -16.92 45.28
C GLY A 327 9.85 -16.64 45.17
N SER A 328 10.31 -15.99 44.11
CA SER A 328 11.49 -15.13 44.21
C SER A 328 11.01 -13.69 43.89
N SER A 329 10.88 -12.90 44.95
CA SER A 329 10.91 -11.45 44.83
C SER A 329 12.12 -11.06 44.03
N GLU A 330 11.90 -10.46 42.86
CA GLU A 330 12.98 -9.78 42.12
C GLU A 330 13.53 -8.68 43.01
N LYS A 331 14.69 -8.96 43.62
CA LYS A 331 15.55 -7.89 44.08
C LYS A 331 15.99 -7.13 42.84
N SER A 332 15.51 -5.91 42.73
CA SER A 332 16.03 -4.91 41.81
C SER A 332 17.53 -4.78 42.02
N SER A 333 18.33 -5.38 41.19
CA SER A 333 19.73 -5.03 41.07
C SER A 333 19.80 -3.66 40.43
N SER A 334 20.01 -2.64 41.26
CA SER A 334 20.46 -1.35 40.81
C SER A 334 21.81 -1.50 40.11
N GLU A 335 21.82 -1.50 38.82
CA GLU A 335 23.05 -1.33 38.04
C GLU A 335 23.63 0.06 38.34
N LYS A 336 24.73 0.04 39.04
CA LYS A 336 25.62 1.18 39.22
C LYS A 336 26.05 1.65 37.83
N SER A 337 25.64 2.86 37.47
CA SER A 337 26.20 3.59 36.35
C SER A 337 27.71 3.81 36.58
N SER A 338 28.57 2.97 36.04
CA SER A 338 29.96 3.29 35.86
C SER A 338 30.07 4.22 34.64
N SER A 339 30.46 5.46 34.89
CA SER A 339 30.89 6.41 33.87
C SER A 339 32.17 5.88 33.19
N GLY A 340 31.99 5.06 32.17
CA GLY A 340 33.03 4.74 31.24
C GLY A 340 33.14 5.84 30.18
N LYS A 341 34.17 6.64 30.24
CA LYS A 341 34.61 7.47 29.12
C LYS A 341 34.81 6.56 27.92
N SER A 342 33.87 6.58 26.96
CA SER A 342 34.09 6.00 25.65
C SER A 342 35.10 6.89 24.94
N SER A 343 36.33 6.39 24.82
CA SER A 343 37.28 6.87 23.83
C SER A 343 36.65 6.70 22.46
N LEU A 344 36.24 7.81 21.83
CA LEU A 344 35.94 7.84 20.41
C LEU A 344 37.17 7.36 19.66
N GLY A 345 37.14 6.11 19.23
CA GLY A 345 38.05 5.60 18.22
C GLY A 345 37.92 6.45 16.98
N LYS A 346 38.99 7.15 16.65
CA LYS A 346 39.14 7.87 15.40
C LYS A 346 38.89 6.93 14.24
N SER A 347 37.74 6.99 13.59
CA SER A 347 37.60 6.51 12.22
C SER A 347 38.21 7.56 11.32
N SER A 348 39.53 7.51 11.21
CA SER A 348 40.32 8.40 10.39
C SER A 348 40.34 7.88 8.96
N ALA A 349 39.36 8.20 8.17
CA ALA A 349 39.48 8.11 6.70
C ALA A 349 38.58 9.10 5.95
N TYR A 350 37.74 9.88 6.64
CA TYR A 350 36.78 10.77 5.98
C TYR A 350 36.78 12.21 6.49
N SER A 351 37.68 12.57 7.42
CA SER A 351 37.72 13.90 8.02
C SER A 351 38.38 15.01 7.19
N ASP A 352 39.07 14.65 6.10
CA ASP A 352 39.79 15.63 5.25
C ASP A 352 39.14 15.83 3.86
N PHE A 353 37.87 15.45 3.71
CA PHE A 353 37.14 15.76 2.49
C PHE A 353 36.68 17.22 2.52
N ASP A 354 37.25 18.02 1.61
CA ASP A 354 36.90 19.44 1.48
C ASP A 354 35.49 19.60 0.86
N MET A 355 34.49 19.75 1.72
CA MET A 355 33.12 19.98 1.32
C MET A 355 32.92 21.34 0.59
N GLU A 356 33.82 22.31 0.73
CA GLU A 356 33.76 23.57 0.00
C GLU A 356 34.23 23.38 -1.45
N ALA A 357 35.32 22.66 -1.66
CA ALA A 357 35.78 22.30 -3.01
C ALA A 357 34.74 21.45 -3.74
N TRP A 358 33.97 20.60 -3.02
CA TRP A 358 32.86 19.85 -3.61
C TRP A 358 31.68 20.76 -3.99
N LYS A 359 31.33 21.74 -3.17
CA LYS A 359 30.29 22.74 -3.50
C LYS A 359 30.65 23.60 -4.68
N GLU A 360 31.92 23.89 -4.90
CA GLU A 360 32.42 24.64 -6.04
C GLU A 360 32.47 23.82 -7.34
N GLY A 361 32.20 22.53 -7.29
CA GLY A 361 31.87 21.74 -8.48
C GLY A 361 33.03 21.29 -9.34
N SER A 362 34.25 21.15 -8.81
CA SER A 362 35.42 20.89 -9.60
C SER A 362 35.58 19.44 -10.10
N ILE A 363 35.20 18.43 -9.30
CA ILE A 363 35.51 17.04 -9.64
C ILE A 363 34.25 16.21 -9.97
N PHE A 364 33.10 16.63 -9.43
CA PHE A 364 31.85 15.88 -9.50
C PHE A 364 30.82 16.46 -10.47
N ALA A 365 31.15 17.56 -11.14
CA ALA A 365 30.29 18.24 -12.11
C ALA A 365 29.90 17.38 -13.31
N PHE A 366 30.64 16.30 -13.56
CA PHE A 366 30.40 15.43 -14.72
C PHE A 366 29.26 14.42 -14.53
N ASP A 367 28.89 14.12 -13.28
CA ASP A 367 27.87 13.12 -12.97
C ASP A 367 26.55 13.74 -12.49
N ASP A 368 26.49 15.07 -12.32
CA ASP A 368 25.23 15.79 -12.08
C ASP A 368 24.49 15.98 -13.41
N PRO A 369 23.32 15.34 -13.60
CA PRO A 369 22.54 15.46 -14.84
C PRO A 369 22.23 16.92 -15.23
N ASP A 370 22.10 17.80 -14.25
CA ASP A 370 21.80 19.22 -14.48
C ASP A 370 23.02 20.04 -14.87
N ARG A 371 24.23 19.49 -14.69
CA ARG A 371 25.50 20.12 -15.07
C ARG A 371 26.14 19.49 -16.30
N GLN A 372 25.59 18.42 -16.86
CA GLN A 372 26.05 17.82 -18.10
C GLN A 372 25.88 18.77 -19.28
N LYS A 373 26.80 18.70 -20.22
CA LYS A 373 26.66 19.45 -21.48
C LYS A 373 25.46 18.96 -22.26
N LYS A 374 24.50 19.83 -22.47
CA LYS A 374 23.27 19.54 -23.23
C LYS A 374 23.55 19.31 -24.71
N HIS A 375 22.97 18.23 -25.23
CA HIS A 375 23.09 17.86 -26.63
C HIS A 375 21.71 17.65 -27.29
N PRO A 376 20.92 18.75 -27.49
CA PRO A 376 19.54 18.65 -27.95
C PRO A 376 19.39 17.95 -29.29
N TRP A 377 20.34 18.17 -30.23
CA TRP A 377 20.33 17.49 -31.53
C TRP A 377 20.55 15.98 -31.42
N LYS A 378 21.41 15.52 -30.53
CA LYS A 378 21.61 14.08 -30.32
C LYS A 378 20.34 13.45 -29.76
N ALA A 379 19.70 14.11 -28.80
CA ALA A 379 18.41 13.67 -28.22
C ALA A 379 17.33 13.57 -29.31
N ALA A 380 17.23 14.56 -30.20
CA ALA A 380 16.23 14.53 -31.26
C ALA A 380 16.51 13.41 -32.30
N VAL A 381 17.78 13.24 -32.70
CA VAL A 381 18.16 12.15 -33.61
C VAL A 381 17.92 10.80 -32.98
N GLU A 382 18.17 10.64 -31.69
CA GLU A 382 17.93 9.38 -30.99
C GLU A 382 16.43 9.10 -30.85
N ALA A 383 15.59 10.07 -30.50
CA ALA A 383 14.14 9.92 -30.50
C ALA A 383 13.59 9.52 -31.88
N PHE A 384 14.12 10.13 -32.95
CA PHE A 384 13.82 9.72 -34.33
C PHE A 384 14.26 8.29 -34.60
N ALA A 385 15.49 7.91 -34.21
CA ALA A 385 16.04 6.59 -34.44
C ALA A 385 15.28 5.50 -33.67
N ILE A 386 14.73 5.81 -32.50
CA ILE A 386 13.85 4.91 -31.76
C ILE A 386 12.62 4.58 -32.60
N ASN A 387 11.94 5.59 -33.15
CA ASN A 387 10.77 5.38 -34.00
C ASN A 387 11.08 4.51 -35.20
N VAL A 388 12.15 4.84 -35.94
CA VAL A 388 12.58 4.06 -37.10
C VAL A 388 12.95 2.63 -36.69
N GLY A 389 13.65 2.47 -35.56
CA GLY A 389 14.04 1.15 -35.05
C GLY A 389 12.87 0.26 -34.68
N VAL A 390 11.88 0.81 -33.93
CA VAL A 390 10.67 0.09 -33.56
C VAL A 390 9.83 -0.23 -34.79
N GLN A 391 9.61 0.73 -35.68
CA GLN A 391 8.87 0.52 -36.92
C GLN A 391 9.52 -0.57 -37.81
N CYS A 392 10.86 -0.56 -37.96
CA CYS A 392 11.56 -1.62 -38.68
C CYS A 392 11.43 -2.98 -38.00
N PHE A 393 11.47 -3.04 -36.66
CA PHE A 393 11.28 -4.26 -35.93
C PHE A 393 9.87 -4.82 -36.14
N ASP A 394 8.85 -3.98 -36.01
CA ASP A 394 7.44 -4.39 -36.16
C ASP A 394 7.17 -4.84 -37.61
N GLN A 395 7.70 -4.13 -38.59
CA GLN A 395 7.53 -4.46 -40.00
C GLN A 395 8.28 -5.72 -40.44
N PHE A 396 9.56 -5.88 -40.06
CA PHE A 396 10.43 -6.92 -40.62
C PHE A 396 10.62 -8.13 -39.72
N VAL A 397 10.44 -7.98 -38.40
CA VAL A 397 10.62 -9.06 -37.42
C VAL A 397 9.25 -9.62 -36.96
N MET A 398 8.35 -8.73 -36.59
CA MET A 398 6.99 -9.12 -36.14
C MET A 398 6.03 -9.30 -37.32
N ASN A 399 6.31 -8.70 -38.48
CA ASN A 399 5.48 -8.69 -39.70
C ASN A 399 4.08 -8.12 -39.48
N GLU A 400 3.99 -7.08 -38.61
CA GLU A 400 2.74 -6.41 -38.30
C GLU A 400 2.23 -5.59 -39.50
N GLU A 401 0.92 -5.68 -39.75
CA GLU A 401 0.27 -4.98 -40.85
C GLU A 401 0.30 -3.46 -40.68
N PHE A 402 0.08 -2.97 -39.45
CA PHE A 402 0.06 -1.53 -39.17
C PHE A 402 1.41 -0.83 -39.47
N ALA A 403 2.51 -1.58 -39.38
CA ALA A 403 3.86 -1.05 -39.62
C ALA A 403 4.26 -0.97 -41.11
N LYS A 404 3.40 -1.41 -42.06
CA LYS A 404 3.69 -1.37 -43.53
C LYS A 404 3.41 0.02 -44.11
N ILE A 405 4.14 1.02 -43.63
CA ILE A 405 3.95 2.42 -43.97
C ILE A 405 4.29 2.74 -45.46
N SER A 406 3.63 3.74 -46.02
CA SER A 406 3.86 4.30 -47.35
C SER A 406 3.64 5.82 -47.34
N PHE A 407 4.15 6.52 -48.37
CA PHE A 407 3.84 7.95 -48.54
C PHE A 407 2.32 8.22 -48.62
N HIS A 408 1.57 7.27 -49.14
CA HIS A 408 0.12 7.38 -49.22
C HIS A 408 -0.53 7.28 -47.84
N SER A 409 -0.11 6.32 -46.99
CA SER A 409 -0.62 6.17 -45.60
C SER A 409 -0.28 7.40 -44.78
N ILE A 410 0.94 7.91 -44.84
CA ILE A 410 1.36 9.13 -44.11
C ILE A 410 0.51 10.34 -44.51
N LYS A 411 0.27 10.52 -45.83
CA LYS A 411 -0.58 11.60 -46.32
C LYS A 411 -2.03 11.43 -45.83
N HIS A 412 -2.53 10.20 -45.85
CA HIS A 412 -3.88 9.86 -45.37
C HIS A 412 -4.04 10.19 -43.89
N ASN A 413 -3.07 9.82 -43.06
CA ASN A 413 -3.05 10.10 -41.62
C ASN A 413 -3.10 11.59 -41.32
N ILE A 414 -2.27 12.40 -42.02
CA ILE A 414 -2.27 13.85 -41.83
C ILE A 414 -3.58 14.49 -42.28
N GLN A 415 -4.23 13.95 -43.33
CA GLN A 415 -5.48 14.49 -43.85
C GLN A 415 -6.70 14.13 -43.01
N ASN A 416 -6.76 12.95 -42.41
CA ASN A 416 -7.89 12.49 -41.65
C ASN A 416 -7.92 13.02 -40.21
N GLY A 417 -6.78 13.52 -39.71
CA GLY A 417 -6.67 14.02 -38.35
C GLY A 417 -6.73 12.93 -37.28
N PHE A 418 -6.89 13.35 -36.02
CA PHE A 418 -6.85 12.46 -34.87
C PHE A 418 -8.13 11.67 -34.67
N VAL A 419 -7.99 10.39 -34.36
CA VAL A 419 -9.03 9.46 -33.98
C VAL A 419 -8.81 8.93 -32.57
N TRP A 420 -9.68 8.06 -32.10
CA TRP A 420 -9.47 7.26 -30.88
C TRP A 420 -8.99 5.89 -31.31
N ASP A 421 -7.91 5.44 -30.72
CA ASP A 421 -7.34 4.13 -31.01
C ASP A 421 -8.20 2.96 -30.54
N ASN A 422 -7.87 1.79 -31.04
CA ASN A 422 -8.59 0.56 -30.86
C ASN A 422 -7.74 -0.62 -30.33
N ASP A 423 -6.58 -0.34 -29.77
CA ASP A 423 -5.67 -1.34 -29.21
C ASP A 423 -6.15 -1.98 -27.90
N GLN A 424 -5.45 -3.03 -27.44
CA GLN A 424 -5.74 -3.73 -26.19
C GLN A 424 -5.44 -2.86 -24.97
N PHE A 425 -6.08 -3.19 -23.83
CA PHE A 425 -5.91 -2.47 -22.57
C PHE A 425 -4.44 -2.31 -22.14
N SER A 426 -3.66 -3.37 -22.22
CA SER A 426 -2.24 -3.35 -21.85
C SER A 426 -1.39 -2.52 -22.82
N THR A 427 -1.71 -2.50 -24.12
CA THR A 427 -1.02 -1.69 -25.13
C THR A 427 -1.25 -0.22 -24.85
N ASN A 428 -2.49 0.21 -24.79
CA ASN A 428 -2.85 1.62 -24.62
C ASN A 428 -2.44 2.22 -23.28
N LEU A 429 -2.52 1.42 -22.21
CA LEU A 429 -2.36 1.94 -20.86
C LEU A 429 -1.06 1.53 -20.16
N PHE A 430 -0.20 0.77 -20.85
CA PHE A 430 1.13 0.40 -20.37
C PHE A 430 2.21 0.47 -21.47
N ALA A 431 2.02 -0.15 -22.66
CA ALA A 431 3.06 -0.20 -23.70
C ALA A 431 3.32 1.19 -24.31
N HIS A 432 2.28 1.97 -24.60
CA HIS A 432 2.43 3.37 -25.06
C HIS A 432 3.15 4.25 -24.03
N PRO A 433 2.78 4.26 -22.72
CA PRO A 433 3.57 4.91 -21.68
C PRO A 433 5.04 4.46 -21.64
N TYR A 434 5.31 3.15 -21.79
CA TYR A 434 6.68 2.66 -21.82
C TYR A 434 7.45 3.18 -23.03
N HIS A 435 6.84 3.18 -24.23
CA HIS A 435 7.42 3.74 -25.45
C HIS A 435 7.74 5.24 -25.30
N GLY A 436 6.82 6.00 -24.71
CA GLY A 436 7.05 7.41 -24.35
C GLY A 436 8.22 7.63 -23.39
N GLY A 437 8.43 6.69 -22.48
CA GLY A 437 9.58 6.66 -21.59
C GLY A 437 10.92 6.52 -22.34
N LEU A 438 10.96 5.81 -23.47
CA LEU A 438 12.18 5.71 -24.31
C LEU A 438 12.56 7.06 -24.89
N TYR A 439 11.61 7.83 -25.43
CA TYR A 439 11.87 9.18 -25.96
C TYR A 439 12.30 10.15 -24.86
N PHE A 440 11.63 10.09 -23.71
CA PHE A 440 12.00 10.87 -22.55
C PHE A 440 13.44 10.58 -22.12
N ASN A 441 13.82 9.30 -22.08
CA ASN A 441 15.15 8.85 -21.71
C ASN A 441 16.23 9.21 -22.74
N ALA A 442 15.88 9.31 -24.04
CA ALA A 442 16.79 9.85 -25.04
C ALA A 442 17.21 11.28 -24.70
N ALA A 443 16.25 12.12 -24.29
CA ALA A 443 16.56 13.49 -23.89
C ALA A 443 17.34 13.55 -22.57
N ARG A 444 16.91 12.78 -21.55
CA ARG A 444 17.59 12.73 -20.24
C ARG A 444 19.05 12.31 -20.35
N THR A 445 19.35 11.30 -21.16
CA THR A 445 20.71 10.79 -21.34
C THR A 445 21.64 11.77 -22.08
N HIS A 446 21.06 12.70 -22.81
CA HIS A 446 21.79 13.78 -23.50
C HIS A 446 21.83 15.10 -22.71
N GLY A 447 21.59 15.05 -21.39
CA GLY A 447 21.78 16.16 -20.45
C GLY A 447 20.60 17.13 -20.34
N MET A 448 19.43 16.80 -20.90
CA MET A 448 18.22 17.59 -20.69
C MET A 448 17.70 17.38 -19.27
N ASN A 449 17.18 18.44 -18.65
CA ASN A 449 16.47 18.29 -17.37
C ASN A 449 15.09 17.68 -17.57
N PHE A 450 14.36 17.42 -16.48
CA PHE A 450 13.04 16.81 -16.52
C PHE A 450 12.09 17.54 -17.49
N TRP A 451 11.89 18.84 -17.30
CA TRP A 451 10.95 19.63 -18.11
C TRP A 451 11.39 19.79 -19.56
N GLU A 452 12.68 19.87 -19.81
CA GLU A 452 13.25 19.92 -21.16
C GLU A 452 13.11 18.59 -21.90
N SER A 453 12.92 17.48 -21.19
CA SER A 453 12.74 16.14 -21.78
C SER A 453 11.29 15.86 -22.19
N VAL A 454 10.31 16.53 -21.57
CA VAL A 454 8.88 16.35 -21.89
C VAL A 454 8.55 16.58 -23.38
N PRO A 455 9.05 17.66 -24.05
CA PRO A 455 8.80 17.85 -25.48
C PRO A 455 9.27 16.71 -26.36
N TYR A 456 10.33 15.99 -25.98
CA TYR A 456 10.83 14.87 -26.79
C TYR A 456 9.89 13.67 -26.73
N SER A 457 9.26 13.41 -25.56
CA SER A 457 8.24 12.40 -25.43
C SER A 457 7.01 12.74 -26.29
N PHE A 458 6.56 14.00 -26.24
CA PHE A 458 5.44 14.47 -27.06
C PHE A 458 5.75 14.38 -28.56
N CYS A 459 6.89 14.93 -29.01
CA CYS A 459 7.27 14.94 -30.45
C CYS A 459 7.53 13.51 -30.95
N GLY A 460 8.14 12.65 -30.13
CA GLY A 460 8.38 11.26 -30.50
C GLY A 460 7.06 10.51 -30.70
N SER A 461 6.10 10.69 -29.79
CA SER A 461 4.76 10.13 -29.91
C SER A 461 4.02 10.69 -31.14
N LEU A 462 4.02 12.00 -31.32
CA LEU A 462 3.35 12.62 -32.46
C LEU A 462 3.94 12.13 -33.81
N MET A 463 5.25 11.92 -33.86
CA MET A 463 5.89 11.36 -35.06
C MET A 463 5.46 9.91 -35.28
N TRP A 464 5.40 9.08 -34.22
CA TRP A 464 4.95 7.69 -34.31
C TRP A 464 3.55 7.63 -34.92
N GLU A 465 2.58 8.31 -34.30
CA GLU A 465 1.19 8.36 -34.72
C GLU A 465 0.98 8.85 -36.16
N THR A 466 1.79 9.80 -36.61
CA THR A 466 1.59 10.40 -37.92
C THR A 466 2.35 9.71 -39.02
N THR A 467 3.50 9.07 -38.74
CA THR A 467 4.42 8.61 -39.77
C THR A 467 4.89 7.16 -39.67
N CYS A 468 4.68 6.49 -38.55
CA CYS A 468 5.19 5.13 -38.32
C CYS A 468 4.10 4.06 -38.36
N GLU A 469 2.84 4.44 -38.51
CA GLU A 469 1.68 3.56 -38.63
C GLU A 469 0.85 3.89 -39.88
N ILE A 470 0.11 2.89 -40.37
CA ILE A 470 -0.83 3.10 -41.48
C ILE A 470 -2.20 3.62 -41.00
N GLU A 471 -2.48 3.47 -39.71
CA GLU A 471 -3.73 3.89 -39.08
C GLU A 471 -3.72 5.40 -38.80
N PRO A 472 -4.90 6.06 -38.74
CA PRO A 472 -4.98 7.47 -38.39
C PRO A 472 -4.45 7.75 -36.99
N PRO A 473 -3.79 8.88 -36.74
CA PRO A 473 -3.16 9.19 -35.46
C PRO A 473 -4.15 9.20 -34.30
N ALA A 474 -3.79 8.55 -33.18
CA ALA A 474 -4.64 8.40 -32.03
C ALA A 474 -4.34 9.46 -30.95
N ILE A 475 -5.38 10.16 -30.47
CA ILE A 475 -5.22 11.18 -29.43
C ILE A 475 -4.95 10.58 -28.05
N ASN A 476 -5.53 9.41 -27.76
CA ASN A 476 -5.29 8.69 -26.52
C ASN A 476 -3.85 8.22 -26.39
N ASP A 477 -3.24 7.77 -27.50
CA ASP A 477 -1.88 7.29 -27.52
C ASP A 477 -0.88 8.44 -27.39
N LEU A 478 -1.17 9.55 -28.05
CA LEU A 478 -0.40 10.78 -27.84
C LEU A 478 -0.40 11.22 -26.36
N MET A 479 -1.54 11.12 -25.68
CA MET A 479 -1.66 11.47 -24.25
C MET A 479 -0.99 10.43 -23.36
N ALA A 480 -1.25 9.15 -23.57
CA ALA A 480 -0.70 8.04 -22.77
C ALA A 480 0.82 7.98 -22.90
N THR A 481 1.31 8.03 -24.15
CA THR A 481 2.74 8.01 -24.47
C THR A 481 3.45 9.23 -23.88
N THR A 482 2.87 10.41 -23.96
CA THR A 482 3.49 11.62 -23.42
C THR A 482 3.49 11.63 -21.90
N ILE A 483 2.31 11.63 -21.26
CA ILE A 483 2.18 11.87 -19.81
C ILE A 483 2.62 10.65 -19.01
N GLY A 484 2.15 9.46 -19.39
CA GLY A 484 2.58 8.21 -18.78
C GLY A 484 4.05 7.91 -19.04
N GLY A 485 4.52 8.26 -20.24
CA GLY A 485 5.92 8.09 -20.65
C GLY A 485 6.91 8.94 -19.86
N VAL A 486 6.57 10.17 -19.55
CA VAL A 486 7.37 11.03 -18.66
C VAL A 486 7.50 10.41 -17.27
N CYS A 487 6.41 9.86 -16.75
CA CYS A 487 6.38 9.21 -15.45
C CYS A 487 7.29 7.97 -15.42
N LEU A 488 7.07 7.01 -16.32
CA LEU A 488 7.86 5.79 -16.40
C LEU A 488 9.31 6.05 -16.81
N GLY A 489 9.52 7.02 -17.69
CA GLY A 489 10.85 7.39 -18.17
C GLY A 489 11.73 7.93 -17.06
N GLU A 490 11.26 8.89 -16.27
CA GLU A 490 12.07 9.45 -15.19
C GLU A 490 12.36 8.42 -14.10
N VAL A 491 11.39 7.56 -13.77
CA VAL A 491 11.59 6.50 -12.79
C VAL A 491 12.62 5.48 -13.26
N THR A 492 12.51 4.98 -14.50
CA THR A 492 13.48 4.02 -15.05
C THR A 492 14.87 4.64 -15.21
N TYR A 493 14.95 5.93 -15.58
CA TYR A 493 16.21 6.68 -15.62
C TYR A 493 16.90 6.69 -14.25
N ARG A 494 16.18 7.07 -13.19
CA ARG A 494 16.74 7.15 -11.82
C ARG A 494 17.08 5.79 -11.23
N ILE A 495 16.21 4.78 -11.44
CA ILE A 495 16.50 3.41 -10.96
C ILE A 495 17.74 2.86 -11.64
N SER A 496 17.93 3.09 -12.93
CA SER A 496 19.14 2.64 -13.65
C SER A 496 20.41 3.27 -13.05
N ASP A 497 20.35 4.52 -12.60
CA ASP A 497 21.48 5.17 -11.91
C ASP A 497 21.86 4.51 -10.58
N LEU A 498 20.90 3.91 -9.89
CA LEU A 498 21.19 3.14 -8.67
C LEU A 498 21.91 1.82 -8.98
N VAL A 499 21.70 1.29 -10.17
CA VAL A 499 22.24 0.00 -10.58
C VAL A 499 23.66 0.13 -11.15
N TYR A 500 23.91 1.12 -12.03
CA TYR A 500 25.22 1.32 -12.62
C TYR A 500 26.30 1.62 -11.59
N ASP A 501 27.49 1.03 -11.77
CA ASP A 501 28.67 1.32 -10.95
C ASP A 501 29.96 1.27 -11.79
N ASP A 502 30.48 2.44 -12.13
CA ASP A 502 31.67 2.62 -12.98
C ASP A 502 33.00 2.24 -12.30
N ARG A 503 32.97 1.95 -10.99
CA ARG A 503 34.15 1.54 -10.22
C ARG A 503 34.47 0.05 -10.37
N LEU A 504 33.45 -0.75 -10.70
CA LEU A 504 33.55 -2.19 -10.77
C LEU A 504 34.22 -2.65 -12.05
N ARG A 505 34.75 -3.87 -12.05
CA ARG A 505 35.41 -4.55 -13.17
C ARG A 505 34.87 -5.97 -13.31
N GLY A 506 35.00 -6.55 -14.50
CA GLY A 506 34.67 -7.96 -14.74
C GLY A 506 33.18 -8.26 -14.58
N PHE A 507 32.89 -9.49 -14.12
CA PHE A 507 31.52 -10.01 -14.06
C PHE A 507 30.52 -9.20 -13.20
N PRO A 508 30.87 -8.67 -12.02
CA PRO A 508 29.97 -7.80 -11.26
C PRO A 508 29.57 -6.52 -12.03
N ARG A 509 30.50 -5.95 -12.82
CA ARG A 509 30.16 -4.81 -13.67
C ARG A 509 29.25 -5.22 -14.81
N PHE A 510 29.54 -6.33 -15.49
CA PHE A 510 28.69 -6.85 -16.58
C PHE A 510 27.22 -6.97 -16.12
N TRP A 511 26.98 -7.59 -14.96
CA TRP A 511 25.60 -7.74 -14.46
C TRP A 511 24.93 -6.41 -14.15
N ARG A 512 25.64 -5.43 -13.62
CA ARG A 512 25.08 -4.11 -13.35
C ARG A 512 24.80 -3.34 -14.63
N GLU A 513 25.68 -3.40 -15.62
CA GLU A 513 25.44 -2.81 -16.95
C GLU A 513 24.26 -3.49 -17.66
N PHE A 514 24.17 -4.82 -17.58
CA PHE A 514 23.06 -5.58 -18.14
C PHE A 514 21.72 -5.21 -17.46
N LEU A 515 21.65 -5.25 -16.13
CA LEU A 515 20.43 -4.90 -15.38
C LEU A 515 20.05 -3.43 -15.58
N GLY A 516 21.01 -2.50 -15.56
CA GLY A 516 20.75 -1.10 -15.82
C GLY A 516 20.22 -0.85 -17.22
N THR A 517 20.73 -1.58 -18.21
CA THR A 517 20.25 -1.55 -19.60
C THR A 517 18.85 -2.14 -19.73
N LEU A 518 18.53 -3.21 -19.01
CA LEU A 518 17.18 -3.79 -18.98
C LEU A 518 16.16 -2.81 -18.38
N ILE A 519 16.54 -2.08 -17.33
CA ILE A 519 15.68 -1.07 -16.67
C ILE A 519 15.51 0.17 -17.55
N CYS A 520 16.59 0.67 -18.15
CA CYS A 520 16.57 1.86 -19.00
C CYS A 520 17.37 1.60 -20.29
N PRO A 521 16.74 0.99 -21.33
CA PRO A 521 17.42 0.52 -22.54
C PRO A 521 18.19 1.62 -23.27
N ILE A 522 17.59 2.79 -23.40
CA ILE A 522 18.18 3.93 -24.11
C ILE A 522 19.45 4.41 -23.41
N LYS A 523 19.43 4.50 -22.08
CA LYS A 523 20.61 4.88 -21.31
C LYS A 523 21.70 3.81 -21.40
N GLY A 524 21.32 2.52 -21.36
CA GLY A 524 22.25 1.43 -21.55
C GLY A 524 22.92 1.46 -22.92
N LEU A 525 22.13 1.67 -23.97
CA LEU A 525 22.64 1.82 -25.36
C LEU A 525 23.64 2.99 -25.46
N ASN A 526 23.28 4.15 -24.90
CA ASN A 526 24.15 5.31 -24.89
C ASN A 526 25.45 5.07 -24.13
N ARG A 527 25.42 4.34 -23.03
CA ARG A 527 26.63 3.93 -22.29
C ARG A 527 27.52 2.99 -23.08
N ILE A 528 26.92 2.08 -23.86
CA ILE A 528 27.66 1.17 -24.76
C ILE A 528 28.31 1.99 -25.89
N LEU A 529 27.57 2.86 -26.55
CA LEU A 529 28.03 3.67 -27.66
C LEU A 529 29.11 4.70 -27.29
N SER A 530 28.98 5.31 -26.11
CA SER A 530 29.97 6.26 -25.57
C SER A 530 31.21 5.58 -25.00
N GLY A 531 31.17 4.25 -24.79
CA GLY A 531 32.22 3.48 -24.16
C GLY A 531 32.21 3.56 -22.62
N ASP A 532 31.22 4.24 -22.03
CA ASP A 532 31.10 4.34 -20.55
C ASP A 532 30.78 3.01 -19.89
N ALA A 533 30.14 2.09 -20.63
CA ALA A 533 29.92 0.72 -20.17
C ALA A 533 31.23 -0.03 -19.86
N TRP A 534 32.34 0.33 -20.51
CA TRP A 534 33.63 -0.33 -20.37
C TRP A 534 34.66 0.50 -19.61
N ARG A 535 34.46 1.82 -19.52
CA ARG A 535 35.40 2.75 -18.89
C ARG A 535 35.33 2.65 -17.38
N VAL A 536 36.43 2.22 -16.75
CA VAL A 536 36.52 2.18 -15.28
C VAL A 536 36.90 3.55 -14.76
N ARG A 537 36.08 4.10 -13.88
CA ARG A 537 36.32 5.39 -13.21
C ARG A 537 36.78 5.18 -11.78
N GLY A 538 37.64 6.05 -11.25
CA GLY A 538 38.11 5.99 -9.87
C GLY A 538 36.99 6.36 -8.86
N ARG A 539 37.24 6.02 -7.59
CA ARG A 539 36.27 6.23 -6.50
C ARG A 539 35.70 7.65 -6.38
N TYR A 540 36.48 8.64 -6.81
CA TYR A 540 36.15 10.06 -6.65
C TYR A 540 35.18 10.62 -7.70
N TYR A 541 34.77 9.86 -8.70
CA TYR A 541 33.96 10.36 -9.81
C TYR A 541 32.47 10.01 -9.72
N LYS A 542 32.00 9.46 -8.60
CA LYS A 542 30.59 9.13 -8.45
C LYS A 542 29.88 10.14 -7.54
N TYR A 543 29.21 11.08 -8.15
CA TYR A 543 28.27 11.98 -7.50
C TYR A 543 27.30 11.27 -6.54
N HIS A 544 26.82 10.09 -6.95
CA HIS A 544 25.87 9.28 -6.18
C HIS A 544 26.38 8.77 -4.84
N ASP A 545 27.68 8.74 -4.60
CA ASP A 545 28.21 8.28 -3.30
C ASP A 545 28.08 9.32 -2.19
N TYR A 546 27.92 10.58 -2.54
CA TYR A 546 27.98 11.72 -1.60
C TYR A 546 26.68 12.51 -1.48
N GLY A 547 25.79 12.41 -2.45
CA GLY A 547 24.51 13.13 -2.49
C GLY A 547 23.31 12.23 -2.77
N ARG A 548 23.40 10.94 -2.46
CA ARG A 548 22.28 10.03 -2.69
C ARG A 548 21.10 10.42 -1.83
N SER A 549 19.99 10.66 -2.49
CA SER A 549 18.69 10.58 -1.85
C SER A 549 18.55 9.22 -1.15
N PRO A 550 17.98 9.16 0.05
CA PRO A 550 17.75 7.90 0.73
C PRO A 550 16.91 6.98 -0.17
N VAL A 551 17.34 5.75 -0.33
CA VAL A 551 16.66 4.76 -1.16
C VAL A 551 16.36 3.54 -0.33
N SER A 552 15.10 3.11 -0.36
CA SER A 552 14.64 1.88 0.25
C SER A 552 14.09 0.97 -0.84
N PHE A 553 14.72 -0.17 -1.05
CA PHE A 553 14.29 -1.18 -2.02
C PHE A 553 14.04 -2.52 -1.35
N SER A 554 12.88 -3.12 -1.63
CA SER A 554 12.56 -4.45 -1.14
C SER A 554 11.89 -5.29 -2.20
N ALA A 555 12.11 -6.60 -2.13
CA ALA A 555 11.46 -7.59 -2.95
C ALA A 555 10.72 -8.59 -2.05
N SER A 556 9.46 -8.89 -2.37
CA SER A 556 8.65 -9.89 -1.68
C SER A 556 8.29 -11.01 -2.63
N ALA A 557 8.31 -12.24 -2.14
CA ALA A 557 7.78 -13.40 -2.85
C ALA A 557 6.86 -14.18 -1.92
N GLY A 558 5.74 -14.65 -2.45
CA GLY A 558 4.76 -15.30 -1.63
C GLY A 558 3.58 -15.87 -2.42
N TYR A 559 2.49 -16.04 -1.71
CA TYR A 559 1.25 -16.62 -2.22
C TYR A 559 0.09 -15.66 -1.98
N ARG A 560 -0.68 -15.42 -3.01
CA ARG A 560 -1.86 -14.56 -3.05
C ARG A 560 -3.10 -15.41 -3.20
N TYR A 561 -4.11 -15.17 -2.40
CA TYR A 561 -5.41 -15.78 -2.47
C TYR A 561 -6.45 -14.75 -2.89
N LEU A 562 -7.07 -14.96 -4.05
CA LEU A 562 -8.10 -14.09 -4.62
C LEU A 562 -9.45 -14.81 -4.58
N ALA A 563 -10.47 -14.14 -4.04
CA ALA A 563 -11.80 -14.71 -3.90
C ALA A 563 -12.90 -13.68 -4.13
N ASP A 564 -14.03 -14.12 -4.65
CA ASP A 564 -15.25 -13.31 -4.66
C ASP A 564 -15.82 -13.22 -3.22
N ASN A 565 -16.28 -12.03 -2.80
CA ASN A 565 -16.86 -11.83 -1.47
C ASN A 565 -18.09 -12.71 -1.17
N ASN A 566 -18.79 -13.17 -2.18
CA ASN A 566 -19.91 -14.09 -2.02
C ASN A 566 -19.46 -15.53 -1.78
N THR A 567 -18.22 -15.85 -2.12
CA THR A 567 -17.62 -17.19 -2.05
C THR A 567 -16.20 -17.16 -1.49
N LEU A 568 -16.02 -16.52 -0.31
CA LEU A 568 -14.69 -16.30 0.31
C LEU A 568 -13.82 -17.56 0.44
N PHE A 569 -14.41 -18.74 0.54
CA PHE A 569 -13.66 -20.00 0.65
C PHE A 569 -13.47 -20.74 -0.68
N ARG A 570 -13.97 -20.18 -1.78
CA ARG A 570 -13.78 -20.67 -3.15
C ARG A 570 -12.97 -19.69 -3.98
N GLY A 571 -11.80 -19.38 -3.50
CA GLY A 571 -10.86 -18.52 -4.19
C GLY A 571 -9.77 -19.32 -4.89
N GLU A 572 -8.96 -18.64 -5.65
CA GLU A 572 -7.77 -19.20 -6.25
C GLU A 572 -6.51 -18.67 -5.60
N GLY A 573 -5.52 -19.52 -5.51
CA GLY A 573 -4.22 -19.18 -5.00
C GLY A 573 -3.21 -19.03 -6.12
N ASN A 574 -2.45 -17.93 -6.09
CA ASN A 574 -1.49 -17.58 -7.12
C ASN A 574 -0.16 -17.18 -6.50
N PRO A 575 0.97 -17.73 -6.93
CA PRO A 575 2.28 -17.22 -6.51
C PRO A 575 2.50 -15.83 -7.10
N TYR A 576 3.17 -14.97 -6.34
CA TYR A 576 3.49 -13.60 -6.77
C TYR A 576 4.90 -13.19 -6.38
N VAL A 577 5.41 -12.19 -7.11
CA VAL A 577 6.58 -11.40 -6.73
C VAL A 577 6.18 -9.92 -6.73
N ARG A 578 6.60 -9.19 -5.68
CA ARG A 578 6.37 -7.76 -5.57
C ARG A 578 7.68 -7.02 -5.33
N PHE A 579 7.87 -5.93 -6.02
CA PHE A 579 8.97 -4.99 -5.82
C PHE A 579 8.43 -3.69 -5.27
N ASN A 580 9.03 -3.19 -4.20
CA ASN A 580 8.71 -1.90 -3.63
C ASN A 580 9.96 -1.05 -3.53
N LEU A 581 9.90 0.15 -4.07
CA LEU A 581 10.98 1.14 -4.06
C LEU A 581 10.46 2.47 -3.54
N VAL A 582 11.17 3.04 -2.59
CA VAL A 582 10.99 4.43 -2.15
C VAL A 582 12.30 5.15 -2.42
N TYR A 583 12.24 6.18 -3.26
CA TYR A 583 13.36 7.02 -3.63
C TYR A 583 13.19 8.41 -3.04
N GLY A 584 14.17 8.90 -2.31
CA GLY A 584 14.15 10.20 -1.65
C GLY A 584 13.37 10.23 -0.34
N ASP A 585 13.44 11.36 0.33
CA ASP A 585 12.60 11.71 1.47
C ASP A 585 11.72 12.90 1.08
N PRO A 586 10.40 12.83 1.21
CA PRO A 586 9.53 13.93 0.85
C PRO A 586 9.84 15.22 1.62
N PHE A 587 10.45 15.12 2.82
CA PHE A 587 10.77 16.24 3.70
C PHE A 587 12.21 16.76 3.56
N ASP A 588 13.01 16.18 2.67
CA ASP A 588 14.32 16.71 2.34
C ASP A 588 14.17 17.95 1.44
N GLY A 589 14.17 19.14 2.07
CA GLY A 589 13.96 20.42 1.39
C GLY A 589 15.17 20.94 0.60
N ALA A 590 16.26 20.18 0.53
CA ALA A 590 17.50 20.65 -0.12
C ALA A 590 17.36 20.80 -1.66
N THR A 591 16.46 20.05 -2.28
CA THR A 591 16.20 20.16 -3.73
C THR A 591 14.74 19.83 -4.04
N THR A 592 14.01 20.76 -4.66
CA THR A 592 12.64 20.57 -5.14
C THR A 592 12.62 20.26 -6.64
N LYS A 593 13.41 19.27 -7.08
CA LYS A 593 13.41 18.84 -8.48
C LYS A 593 12.30 17.77 -8.71
N PRO A 594 11.66 17.75 -9.87
CA PRO A 594 10.71 16.71 -10.19
C PRO A 594 11.32 15.33 -9.97
N TYR A 595 10.55 14.45 -9.33
CA TYR A 595 10.93 13.06 -9.00
C TYR A 595 12.15 12.88 -8.07
N ASP A 596 12.57 13.93 -7.35
CA ASP A 596 13.51 13.76 -6.24
C ASP A 596 12.91 12.95 -5.06
N TYR A 597 11.58 12.84 -5.05
CA TYR A 597 10.84 11.87 -4.28
C TYR A 597 9.86 11.12 -5.18
N PHE A 598 9.93 9.79 -5.16
CA PHE A 598 8.93 8.93 -5.80
C PHE A 598 8.82 7.57 -5.10
N THR A 599 7.69 6.90 -5.28
CA THR A 599 7.47 5.52 -4.83
C THR A 599 7.02 4.66 -6.00
N LEU A 600 7.48 3.43 -6.03
CA LEU A 600 7.07 2.42 -7.01
C LEU A 600 6.72 1.13 -6.26
N ASP A 601 5.53 0.59 -6.51
CA ASP A 601 5.11 -0.76 -6.11
C ASP A 601 4.66 -1.51 -7.35
N ALA A 602 5.34 -2.61 -7.67
CA ALA A 602 5.04 -3.43 -8.83
C ALA A 602 4.79 -4.88 -8.39
N THR A 603 3.66 -5.44 -8.74
CA THR A 603 3.26 -6.81 -8.41
C THR A 603 3.06 -7.64 -9.67
N PHE A 604 3.76 -8.76 -9.72
CA PHE A 604 3.75 -9.71 -10.83
C PHE A 604 3.12 -11.03 -10.38
N GLY A 605 2.09 -11.48 -11.11
CA GLY A 605 1.50 -12.80 -10.96
C GLY A 605 2.31 -13.85 -11.72
N LEU A 606 2.52 -15.00 -11.10
CA LEU A 606 3.29 -16.10 -11.69
C LEU A 606 2.39 -17.31 -12.04
N SER A 607 1.09 -17.09 -12.19
CA SER A 607 0.14 -18.11 -12.62
C SER A 607 -0.38 -17.82 -14.03
N SER A 608 -0.81 -18.85 -14.74
CA SER A 608 -1.43 -18.71 -16.06
C SER A 608 -2.88 -18.17 -16.02
N ASN A 609 -3.50 -18.16 -14.84
CA ASN A 609 -4.91 -17.78 -14.67
C ASN A 609 -5.11 -16.29 -14.39
N GLN A 610 -4.05 -15.58 -14.06
CA GLN A 610 -4.09 -14.14 -13.75
C GLN A 610 -3.09 -13.39 -14.61
N PRO A 611 -3.26 -12.08 -14.83
CA PRO A 611 -2.32 -11.29 -15.63
C PRO A 611 -0.91 -11.35 -15.05
N PHE A 612 0.10 -11.25 -15.91
CA PHE A 612 1.49 -11.19 -15.47
C PHE A 612 1.76 -9.91 -14.65
N ILE A 613 1.26 -8.74 -15.09
CA ILE A 613 1.29 -7.52 -14.30
C ILE A 613 -0.08 -7.36 -13.63
N THR A 614 -0.17 -7.67 -12.35
CA THR A 614 -1.42 -7.56 -11.59
C THR A 614 -1.61 -6.18 -10.97
N GLY A 615 -0.53 -5.44 -10.77
CA GLY A 615 -0.57 -4.07 -10.25
C GLY A 615 0.75 -3.35 -10.45
N LEU A 616 0.66 -2.08 -10.82
CA LEU A 616 1.77 -1.15 -10.89
C LEU A 616 1.30 0.19 -10.35
N HIS A 617 1.93 0.67 -9.29
CA HIS A 617 1.57 1.91 -8.61
C HIS A 617 2.81 2.78 -8.50
N LEU A 618 2.73 3.97 -9.07
CA LEU A 618 3.80 4.92 -9.09
C LEU A 618 3.28 6.28 -8.66
N LEU A 619 3.99 6.91 -7.74
CA LEU A 619 3.80 8.26 -7.26
C LEU A 619 5.08 9.03 -7.48
N GLY A 620 5.05 10.14 -8.20
CA GLY A 620 6.18 11.06 -8.38
C GLY A 620 5.84 12.48 -7.92
N ARG A 621 6.73 13.10 -7.13
CA ARG A 621 6.61 14.50 -6.78
C ARG A 621 7.07 15.38 -7.94
N LEU A 622 6.20 16.25 -8.44
CA LEU A 622 6.57 17.25 -9.45
C LEU A 622 7.05 18.55 -8.81
N TRP A 623 6.42 18.95 -7.73
CA TRP A 623 6.72 20.17 -6.98
C TRP A 623 6.13 20.09 -5.59
N SER A 624 6.77 20.68 -4.58
CA SER A 624 6.21 20.83 -3.25
C SER A 624 6.80 22.02 -2.49
N VAL A 625 6.11 22.39 -1.44
CA VAL A 625 6.54 23.38 -0.46
C VAL A 625 6.36 22.84 0.96
N PRO A 626 7.33 23.08 1.86
CA PRO A 626 7.16 22.74 3.26
C PRO A 626 6.12 23.65 3.92
N VAL A 627 5.31 23.07 4.79
CA VAL A 627 4.31 23.78 5.58
C VAL A 627 4.63 23.63 7.06
N GLU A 628 4.99 24.70 7.73
CA GLU A 628 5.25 24.70 9.16
C GLU A 628 3.94 24.61 9.95
N VAL A 629 3.67 23.47 10.58
CA VAL A 629 2.45 23.25 11.38
C VAL A 629 2.74 23.31 12.87
N SER A 630 3.80 22.66 13.35
CA SER A 630 4.24 22.69 14.76
C SER A 630 5.65 22.11 14.90
N LYS A 631 6.32 22.36 16.04
CA LYS A 631 7.65 21.77 16.30
C LYS A 631 7.59 20.24 16.25
N GLY A 632 8.37 19.65 15.36
CA GLY A 632 8.54 18.23 15.22
C GLY A 632 7.50 17.54 14.33
N THR A 633 6.62 18.29 13.65
CA THR A 633 5.75 17.78 12.58
C THR A 633 6.28 18.30 11.26
N GLU A 634 6.59 17.41 10.35
CA GLU A 634 7.01 17.73 8.99
C GLU A 634 5.79 17.60 8.08
N MET A 635 5.50 18.62 7.28
CA MET A 635 4.38 18.62 6.33
C MET A 635 4.82 19.22 5.02
N GLU A 636 4.49 18.55 3.93
CA GLU A 636 4.70 18.96 2.56
C GLU A 636 3.35 19.06 1.84
N PHE A 637 3.08 20.18 1.23
CA PHE A 637 2.01 20.35 0.25
C PHE A 637 2.63 20.44 -1.14
N GLY A 638 2.08 19.71 -2.12
CA GLY A 638 2.69 19.67 -3.44
C GLY A 638 1.75 19.22 -4.55
N ILE A 639 2.32 19.18 -5.75
CA ILE A 639 1.72 18.59 -6.94
C ILE A 639 2.42 17.29 -7.22
N PHE A 640 1.64 16.24 -7.37
CA PHE A 640 2.10 14.88 -7.57
C PHE A 640 1.53 14.33 -8.87
N GLN A 641 2.28 13.44 -9.49
CA GLN A 641 1.86 12.64 -10.63
C GLN A 641 1.71 11.20 -10.19
N HIS A 642 0.60 10.56 -10.57
CA HIS A 642 0.39 9.14 -10.36
C HIS A 642 0.28 8.40 -11.69
N PHE A 643 0.75 7.16 -11.67
CA PHE A 643 0.49 6.16 -12.67
C PHE A 643 0.08 4.89 -11.93
N ASN A 644 -1.18 4.49 -12.06
CA ASN A 644 -1.72 3.31 -11.40
C ASN A 644 -2.35 2.39 -12.45
N TYR A 645 -2.04 1.12 -12.31
CA TYR A 645 -2.54 0.06 -13.18
C TYR A 645 -2.96 -1.12 -12.30
N TYR A 646 -4.22 -1.51 -12.41
CA TYR A 646 -4.80 -2.70 -11.79
C TYR A 646 -5.37 -3.59 -12.86
N ASP A 647 -5.03 -4.86 -12.84
CA ASP A 647 -5.58 -5.86 -13.75
C ASP A 647 -5.82 -7.19 -13.05
N SER A 648 -6.92 -7.84 -13.41
CA SER A 648 -7.30 -9.17 -12.92
C SER A 648 -8.14 -9.91 -13.93
N GLN A 649 -8.13 -11.24 -13.85
CA GLN A 649 -9.00 -12.14 -14.60
C GLN A 649 -10.06 -12.76 -13.68
N PRO A 650 -11.16 -13.34 -14.23
CA PRO A 650 -12.15 -14.01 -13.44
C PRO A 650 -11.55 -15.08 -12.52
N VAL A 651 -12.02 -15.14 -11.29
CA VAL A 651 -11.56 -16.11 -10.31
C VAL A 651 -12.08 -17.49 -10.72
N LYS A 652 -11.21 -18.47 -10.76
CA LYS A 652 -11.58 -19.87 -11.04
C LYS A 652 -12.64 -20.33 -10.02
N ASP A 653 -13.70 -20.99 -10.49
CA ASP A 653 -14.85 -21.39 -9.67
C ASP A 653 -15.64 -20.23 -9.01
N GLY A 654 -15.36 -18.98 -9.39
CA GLY A 654 -16.11 -17.80 -9.02
C GLY A 654 -17.18 -17.39 -10.02
N THR A 655 -17.56 -16.14 -10.01
CA THR A 655 -18.39 -15.53 -11.05
C THR A 655 -17.55 -15.35 -12.33
N SER A 656 -18.17 -15.37 -13.50
CA SER A 656 -17.50 -15.07 -14.78
C SER A 656 -17.08 -13.62 -14.93
N LEU A 657 -17.43 -12.77 -13.95
CA LEU A 657 -17.08 -11.34 -13.96
C LEU A 657 -15.59 -11.15 -13.64
N VAL A 658 -14.94 -10.26 -14.40
CA VAL A 658 -13.60 -9.77 -14.08
C VAL A 658 -13.68 -8.97 -12.79
N PRO A 659 -12.90 -9.29 -11.74
CA PRO A 659 -12.98 -8.64 -10.44
C PRO A 659 -12.75 -7.12 -10.50
N TYR A 660 -11.68 -6.71 -11.17
CA TYR A 660 -11.33 -5.31 -11.36
C TYR A 660 -10.34 -5.18 -12.53
N ARG A 661 -10.50 -4.11 -13.29
CA ARG A 661 -9.54 -3.63 -14.29
C ARG A 661 -9.71 -2.13 -14.40
N ILE A 662 -8.67 -1.39 -14.00
CA ILE A 662 -8.68 0.06 -14.07
C ILE A 662 -7.25 0.57 -14.19
N SER A 663 -7.07 1.62 -14.96
CA SER A 663 -5.79 2.32 -15.09
C SER A 663 -5.96 3.82 -14.99
N GLU A 664 -4.99 4.46 -14.39
CA GLU A 664 -4.79 5.89 -14.28
C GLU A 664 -3.44 6.19 -14.95
N ALA A 665 -3.43 6.16 -16.31
CA ALA A 665 -2.20 6.27 -17.09
C ALA A 665 -1.64 7.69 -17.16
N ALA A 666 -2.51 8.69 -17.07
CA ALA A 666 -2.14 10.10 -17.07
C ALA A 666 -2.93 10.84 -16.01
N SER A 667 -2.36 11.02 -14.84
CA SER A 667 -3.00 11.75 -13.75
C SER A 667 -2.03 12.66 -13.00
N VAL A 668 -2.57 13.77 -12.51
CA VAL A 668 -1.81 14.75 -11.75
C VAL A 668 -2.76 15.49 -10.80
N GLY A 669 -2.27 15.80 -9.61
CA GLY A 669 -3.07 16.54 -8.65
C GLY A 669 -2.33 17.00 -7.42
N PRO A 670 -2.99 17.81 -6.57
CA PRO A 670 -2.47 18.23 -5.30
C PRO A 670 -2.44 17.09 -4.28
N GLY A 671 -1.45 17.14 -3.40
CA GLY A 671 -1.32 16.20 -2.31
C GLY A 671 -0.65 16.80 -1.09
N ILE A 672 -0.86 16.12 0.02
CA ILE A 672 -0.29 16.46 1.31
C ILE A 672 0.39 15.21 1.87
N ILE A 673 1.63 15.36 2.28
CA ILE A 673 2.37 14.35 3.03
C ILE A 673 2.75 14.97 4.36
N TYR A 674 2.46 14.30 5.47
CA TYR A 674 2.89 14.78 6.77
C TYR A 674 3.38 13.67 7.66
N ARG A 675 4.43 13.95 8.42
CA ARG A 675 5.09 13.04 9.34
C ARG A 675 5.07 13.63 10.73
N PHE A 676 4.67 12.78 11.69
CA PHE A 676 4.63 13.13 13.09
C PHE A 676 5.97 12.90 13.76
N PRO A 677 6.23 13.62 14.87
CA PRO A 677 7.39 13.36 15.70
C PRO A 677 7.34 11.92 16.22
N GLN A 678 8.51 11.32 16.35
CA GLN A 678 8.65 10.00 16.97
C GLN A 678 8.12 10.02 18.41
N VAL A 679 7.30 9.04 18.76
CA VAL A 679 6.71 8.92 20.08
C VAL A 679 6.86 7.49 20.61
N GLY A 680 7.75 7.30 21.59
CA GLY A 680 7.99 5.97 22.14
C GLY A 680 8.45 4.95 21.09
N ASN A 681 7.78 3.82 21.04
CA ASN A 681 8.11 2.75 20.07
C ASN A 681 7.55 3.01 18.66
N LEU A 682 6.67 3.98 18.48
CA LEU A 682 6.20 4.43 17.17
C LEU A 682 7.27 5.34 16.57
N THR A 683 8.16 4.77 15.77
CA THR A 683 9.30 5.49 15.20
C THR A 683 8.96 6.31 13.98
N LYS A 684 7.89 5.95 13.27
CA LYS A 684 7.37 6.69 12.13
C LYS A 684 5.85 6.60 12.11
N LEU A 685 5.21 7.74 12.00
CA LEU A 685 3.82 7.87 11.61
C LEU A 685 3.79 8.89 10.48
N GLU A 686 3.45 8.44 9.28
CA GLU A 686 3.36 9.27 8.09
C GLU A 686 2.01 9.08 7.43
N GLN A 687 1.39 10.16 7.03
CA GLN A 687 0.12 10.11 6.33
C GLN A 687 0.21 10.87 5.02
N ARG A 688 -0.44 10.35 4.00
CA ARG A 688 -0.43 10.86 2.63
C ARG A 688 -1.86 10.95 2.13
N ILE A 689 -2.20 12.06 1.52
CA ILE A 689 -3.51 12.30 0.94
C ILE A 689 -3.31 12.96 -0.41
N PHE A 690 -3.90 12.40 -1.46
CA PHE A 690 -3.81 12.91 -2.82
C PHE A 690 -5.20 12.98 -3.44
N VAL A 691 -5.42 14.01 -4.26
CA VAL A 691 -6.63 14.17 -5.07
C VAL A 691 -6.16 14.49 -6.48
N ASP A 692 -6.32 13.57 -7.40
CA ASP A 692 -5.80 13.69 -8.75
C ASP A 692 -6.92 13.82 -9.78
N GLY A 693 -6.66 14.64 -10.79
CA GLY A 693 -7.41 14.63 -12.03
C GLY A 693 -6.84 13.58 -12.97
N ILE A 694 -7.66 12.63 -13.38
CA ILE A 694 -7.32 11.62 -14.37
C ILE A 694 -7.62 12.21 -15.74
N LEU A 695 -6.59 12.55 -16.50
CA LEU A 695 -6.70 13.05 -17.85
C LEU A 695 -7.01 11.92 -18.83
N LEU A 696 -6.31 10.81 -18.65
CA LEU A 696 -6.53 9.57 -19.37
C LEU A 696 -6.48 8.39 -18.42
N GLY A 697 -7.55 7.63 -18.42
CA GLY A 697 -7.67 6.35 -17.70
C GLY A 697 -8.46 5.35 -18.53
N GLY A 698 -8.34 4.09 -18.15
CA GLY A 698 -9.08 2.99 -18.72
C GLY A 698 -9.88 2.25 -17.65
N SER A 699 -11.05 1.76 -18.00
CA SER A 699 -11.88 0.94 -17.13
C SER A 699 -12.49 -0.23 -17.89
N LEU A 700 -12.72 -1.33 -17.21
CA LEU A 700 -13.34 -2.52 -17.77
C LEU A 700 -14.74 -2.21 -18.34
N THR A 701 -15.06 -2.80 -19.50
CA THR A 701 -16.43 -2.95 -20.01
C THR A 701 -16.86 -4.41 -19.89
N ASP A 702 -18.10 -4.67 -19.48
CA ASP A 702 -18.59 -6.02 -19.21
C ASP A 702 -19.41 -6.64 -20.37
N TYR A 703 -19.95 -5.82 -21.25
CA TYR A 703 -20.92 -6.28 -22.25
C TYR A 703 -20.34 -6.44 -23.65
N TYR A 704 -19.31 -5.67 -24.00
CA TYR A 704 -18.64 -5.78 -25.29
C TYR A 704 -17.19 -6.18 -25.16
N ASN A 705 -16.85 -7.28 -25.75
CA ASN A 705 -15.49 -7.75 -25.93
C ASN A 705 -15.30 -8.04 -27.43
N VAL A 706 -14.91 -7.00 -28.17
CA VAL A 706 -14.63 -7.13 -29.60
C VAL A 706 -13.13 -7.06 -29.80
N ILE A 707 -12.52 -8.11 -30.33
CA ILE A 707 -11.07 -8.21 -30.59
C ILE A 707 -10.25 -7.97 -29.28
N ASP A 708 -10.61 -8.66 -28.19
CA ASP A 708 -9.95 -8.52 -26.88
C ASP A 708 -9.95 -7.09 -26.29
N ARG A 709 -10.90 -6.25 -26.71
CA ARG A 709 -11.09 -4.87 -26.23
C ARG A 709 -12.23 -4.80 -25.24
N ASP A 710 -11.97 -5.25 -24.06
CA ASP A 710 -12.92 -5.30 -22.96
C ASP A 710 -12.76 -4.11 -21.99
N TYR A 711 -12.51 -2.91 -22.51
CA TYR A 711 -12.29 -1.72 -21.70
C TYR A 711 -12.78 -0.44 -22.39
N ASN A 712 -13.00 0.60 -21.59
CA ASN A 712 -13.35 1.95 -21.99
C ASN A 712 -12.27 2.93 -21.61
N MET A 713 -12.06 3.95 -22.43
CA MET A 713 -11.23 5.10 -22.09
C MET A 713 -12.09 6.26 -21.59
N GLY A 714 -11.53 7.01 -20.65
CA GLY A 714 -12.21 8.14 -20.07
C GLY A 714 -11.30 9.05 -19.26
N SER A 715 -11.88 10.13 -18.79
CA SER A 715 -11.28 11.03 -17.80
C SER A 715 -12.05 10.94 -16.50
N GLY A 716 -11.43 11.40 -15.42
CA GLY A 716 -12.08 11.32 -14.12
C GLY A 716 -11.25 11.91 -13.00
N TYR A 717 -11.40 11.33 -11.84
CA TYR A 717 -10.63 11.72 -10.66
C TYR A 717 -10.32 10.52 -9.77
N SER A 718 -9.28 10.66 -8.96
CA SER A 718 -8.96 9.71 -7.90
C SER A 718 -8.70 10.41 -6.58
N VAL A 719 -8.97 9.72 -5.49
CA VAL A 719 -8.67 10.16 -4.12
C VAL A 719 -7.95 9.02 -3.42
N LYS A 720 -6.77 9.32 -2.88
CA LYS A 720 -5.91 8.33 -2.22
C LYS A 720 -5.57 8.80 -0.82
N ALA A 721 -5.68 7.91 0.15
CA ALA A 721 -5.33 8.18 1.54
C ALA A 721 -4.56 7.00 2.12
N ILE A 722 -3.36 7.24 2.63
CA ILE A 722 -2.46 6.20 3.12
C ILE A 722 -1.93 6.62 4.48
N SER A 723 -1.93 5.71 5.45
CA SER A 723 -1.29 5.87 6.75
C SER A 723 -0.22 4.79 6.93
N LEU A 724 1.01 5.23 7.20
CA LEU A 724 2.19 4.39 7.38
C LEU A 724 2.65 4.48 8.83
N MET A 725 2.81 3.36 9.50
CA MET A 725 3.25 3.26 10.88
C MET A 725 4.43 2.30 10.98
N GLU A 726 5.50 2.71 11.67
CA GLU A 726 6.64 1.86 11.95
C GLU A 726 6.88 1.77 13.45
N PHE A 727 6.99 0.55 13.96
CA PHE A 727 7.22 0.25 15.36
C PHE A 727 8.67 -0.21 15.56
N GLY A 728 9.58 0.74 15.60
CA GLY A 728 11.01 0.48 15.64
C GLY A 728 11.45 -0.41 14.46
N LYS A 729 12.28 -1.40 14.75
CA LYS A 729 12.71 -2.41 13.76
C LYS A 729 11.86 -3.69 13.79
N VAL A 730 10.77 -3.73 14.56
CA VAL A 730 10.02 -4.95 14.84
C VAL A 730 8.87 -5.14 13.87
N ALA A 731 8.10 -4.10 13.62
CA ALA A 731 6.90 -4.21 12.80
C ALA A 731 6.61 -2.92 12.02
N SER A 732 5.90 -3.08 10.92
CA SER A 732 5.32 -1.99 10.16
C SER A 732 3.85 -2.28 9.88
N PHE A 733 3.04 -1.24 9.83
CA PHE A 733 1.64 -1.32 9.47
C PHE A 733 1.30 -0.19 8.49
N GLN A 734 0.59 -0.54 7.44
CA GLN A 734 0.06 0.40 6.48
C GLN A 734 -1.43 0.15 6.31
N ILE A 735 -2.21 1.20 6.28
CA ILE A 735 -3.60 1.15 5.85
C ILE A 735 -3.79 2.18 4.75
N GLY A 736 -4.50 1.82 3.70
CA GLY A 736 -4.76 2.70 2.56
C GLY A 736 -6.17 2.54 2.03
N ALA A 737 -6.66 3.60 1.41
CA ALA A 737 -7.92 3.62 0.68
C ALA A 737 -7.71 4.45 -0.58
N ASP A 738 -7.93 3.84 -1.73
CA ASP A 738 -7.82 4.47 -3.04
C ASP A 738 -9.18 4.38 -3.75
N TYR A 739 -9.71 5.51 -4.15
CA TYR A 739 -10.96 5.61 -4.89
C TYR A 739 -10.70 6.19 -6.26
N TYR A 740 -11.18 5.50 -7.29
CA TYR A 740 -11.09 5.92 -8.69
C TYR A 740 -12.49 6.09 -9.26
N ARG A 741 -12.68 7.15 -10.05
CA ARG A 741 -13.90 7.38 -10.83
C ARG A 741 -13.52 7.79 -12.23
N ILE A 742 -13.94 7.01 -13.24
CA ILE A 742 -13.70 7.26 -14.66
C ILE A 742 -15.04 7.41 -15.37
N PHE A 743 -15.16 8.47 -16.16
CA PHE A 743 -16.29 8.79 -17.03
C PHE A 743 -15.90 8.49 -18.45
N THR A 744 -16.57 7.53 -19.08
CA THR A 744 -16.30 7.13 -20.47
C THR A 744 -16.57 8.29 -21.43
N TRP A 745 -15.62 8.57 -22.33
CA TRP A 745 -15.79 9.66 -23.29
C TRP A 745 -16.85 9.36 -24.35
N LYS A 746 -16.79 8.17 -24.96
CA LYS A 746 -17.69 7.67 -25.96
C LYS A 746 -17.99 6.20 -25.70
N GLY A 747 -19.06 5.69 -26.28
CA GLY A 747 -19.38 4.29 -26.31
C GLY A 747 -19.73 3.85 -27.73
N TYR A 748 -20.08 2.59 -27.89
CA TYR A 748 -20.51 2.03 -29.18
C TYR A 748 -21.95 2.41 -29.60
N GLU A 749 -22.58 3.33 -28.87
CA GLU A 749 -23.93 3.78 -29.20
C GLU A 749 -24.06 4.25 -30.66
N GLY A 750 -25.12 3.81 -31.31
CA GLY A 750 -25.42 4.16 -32.69
C GLY A 750 -24.55 3.48 -33.73
N LYS A 751 -23.68 2.52 -33.36
CA LYS A 751 -22.98 1.67 -34.29
C LYS A 751 -23.64 0.30 -34.38
N ASP A 752 -23.86 -0.18 -35.56
CA ASP A 752 -24.27 -1.57 -35.80
C ASP A 752 -23.03 -2.46 -35.73
N LEU A 753 -22.81 -3.12 -34.60
CA LEU A 753 -21.66 -3.99 -34.37
C LEU A 753 -21.65 -5.25 -35.27
N ALA A 754 -22.80 -5.61 -35.82
CA ALA A 754 -22.91 -6.76 -36.73
C ALA A 754 -22.38 -6.45 -38.14
N THR A 755 -22.42 -5.18 -38.54
CA THR A 755 -22.05 -4.73 -39.90
C THR A 755 -20.79 -3.89 -39.94
N THR A 756 -20.34 -3.34 -38.79
CA THR A 756 -19.13 -2.50 -38.73
C THR A 756 -17.90 -3.41 -38.60
N ASP A 757 -16.92 -3.20 -39.46
CA ASP A 757 -15.64 -3.89 -39.34
C ASP A 757 -15.03 -3.57 -37.96
N PRO A 758 -14.61 -4.57 -37.18
CA PRO A 758 -13.98 -4.37 -35.88
C PRO A 758 -12.76 -3.45 -35.89
N LEU A 759 -12.03 -3.37 -37.00
CA LEU A 759 -10.90 -2.45 -37.17
C LEU A 759 -11.30 -0.97 -37.10
N TYR A 760 -12.55 -0.64 -37.44
CA TYR A 760 -13.11 0.73 -37.37
C TYR A 760 -13.91 0.99 -36.09
N LEU A 761 -13.92 0.06 -35.14
CA LEU A 761 -14.48 0.26 -33.83
C LEU A 761 -13.38 0.81 -32.90
N ASN A 762 -13.54 2.01 -32.44
CA ASN A 762 -12.65 2.57 -31.43
C ASN A 762 -12.74 1.74 -30.15
N ALA A 763 -11.66 1.67 -29.36
CA ALA A 763 -11.61 1.01 -28.06
C ALA A 763 -12.48 1.75 -27.02
N GLN A 764 -13.77 1.63 -27.15
CA GLN A 764 -14.72 2.40 -26.35
C GLN A 764 -15.96 1.59 -25.98
N GLY A 765 -15.86 0.35 -25.70
CA GLY A 765 -16.92 -0.50 -25.19
C GLY A 765 -18.30 0.17 -24.97
N ASP A 766 -18.98 -0.19 -23.92
CA ASP A 766 -20.24 0.46 -23.55
C ASP A 766 -20.02 1.77 -22.82
N LYS A 767 -20.84 2.77 -23.14
CA LYS A 767 -20.83 4.02 -22.40
C LYS A 767 -21.24 3.77 -20.95
N GLY A 768 -20.35 4.15 -20.03
CA GLY A 768 -20.58 3.97 -18.61
C GLY A 768 -19.66 4.81 -17.75
N ASN A 769 -19.98 4.83 -16.47
CA ASN A 769 -19.17 5.46 -15.44
C ASN A 769 -18.68 4.38 -14.51
N ALA A 770 -17.37 4.13 -14.50
CA ALA A 770 -16.76 3.13 -13.66
C ALA A 770 -16.20 3.74 -12.37
N SER A 771 -16.35 3.04 -11.27
CA SER A 771 -15.66 3.34 -10.03
C SER A 771 -15.00 2.09 -9.45
N LEU A 772 -13.85 2.28 -8.80
CA LEU A 772 -13.15 1.26 -8.04
C LEU A 772 -12.73 1.87 -6.71
N LEU A 773 -13.17 1.25 -5.62
CA LEU A 773 -12.66 1.50 -4.27
C LEU A 773 -11.77 0.34 -3.87
N VAL A 774 -10.52 0.63 -3.52
CA VAL A 774 -9.56 -0.32 -2.99
C VAL A 774 -9.24 0.05 -1.55
N VAL A 775 -9.49 -0.85 -0.61
CA VAL A 775 -9.05 -0.67 0.78
C VAL A 775 -8.06 -1.77 1.10
N ASN A 776 -6.87 -1.38 1.49
CA ASN A 776 -5.80 -2.31 1.82
C ASN A 776 -5.27 -2.11 3.25
N ALA A 777 -4.84 -3.20 3.85
CA ALA A 777 -4.13 -3.22 5.13
C ALA A 777 -2.93 -4.17 4.99
N ARG A 778 -1.73 -3.65 5.18
CA ARG A 778 -0.48 -4.39 5.08
C ARG A 778 0.23 -4.39 6.41
N PHE A 779 0.65 -5.56 6.86
CA PHE A 779 1.38 -5.76 8.10
C PHE A 779 2.71 -6.45 7.81
N GLY A 780 3.81 -5.84 8.23
CA GLY A 780 5.16 -6.38 8.12
C GLY A 780 5.72 -6.71 9.49
N LEU A 781 6.12 -7.96 9.71
CA LEU A 781 6.79 -8.40 10.94
C LEU A 781 8.25 -8.74 10.65
N ALA A 782 9.18 -8.09 11.32
CA ALA A 782 10.60 -8.36 11.13
C ALA A 782 10.99 -9.72 11.72
N LEU A 783 11.51 -10.60 10.89
CA LEU A 783 12.13 -11.87 11.27
C LEU A 783 13.63 -11.72 11.49
N SER A 784 14.24 -10.77 10.76
CA SER A 784 15.65 -10.38 10.92
C SER A 784 15.83 -8.92 10.46
N ASN A 785 17.06 -8.40 10.50
CA ASN A 785 17.34 -7.03 10.03
C ASN A 785 17.01 -6.79 8.56
N ARG A 786 16.93 -7.84 7.73
CA ARG A 786 16.68 -7.76 6.29
C ARG A 786 15.46 -8.55 5.84
N LEU A 787 14.93 -9.43 6.66
CA LEU A 787 13.82 -10.32 6.30
C LEU A 787 12.58 -9.97 7.13
N LYS A 788 11.47 -9.75 6.46
CA LYS A 788 10.16 -9.50 7.07
C LYS A 788 9.14 -10.50 6.55
N LEU A 789 8.21 -10.91 7.41
CA LEU A 789 6.97 -11.55 6.99
C LEU A 789 6.01 -10.44 6.59
N ASP A 790 5.51 -10.51 5.36
CA ASP A 790 4.59 -9.54 4.78
C ASP A 790 3.21 -10.17 4.63
N PHE A 791 2.23 -9.56 5.25
CA PHE A 791 0.83 -9.97 5.22
C PHE A 791 0.00 -8.79 4.73
N ASN A 792 -0.76 -8.99 3.66
CA ASN A 792 -1.60 -7.95 3.08
C ASN A 792 -3.01 -8.46 2.85
N VAL A 793 -3.98 -7.62 3.20
CA VAL A 793 -5.41 -7.82 2.94
C VAL A 793 -5.90 -6.66 2.12
N SER A 794 -6.52 -6.94 0.98
CA SER A 794 -7.14 -5.92 0.15
C SER A 794 -8.58 -6.31 -0.19
N ASN A 795 -9.44 -5.31 -0.22
CA ASN A 795 -10.80 -5.45 -0.71
C ASN A 795 -11.00 -4.49 -1.87
N TYR A 796 -11.62 -4.99 -2.91
CA TYR A 796 -11.94 -4.24 -4.12
C TYR A 796 -13.46 -4.18 -4.28
N TRP A 797 -13.99 -2.98 -4.47
CA TRP A 797 -15.39 -2.74 -4.79
C TRP A 797 -15.45 -2.03 -6.13
N ARG A 798 -15.81 -2.77 -7.17
CA ARG A 798 -16.06 -2.22 -8.50
C ARG A 798 -17.55 -1.99 -8.67
N ASP A 799 -17.90 -0.80 -9.17
CA ASP A 799 -19.26 -0.42 -9.54
C ASP A 799 -19.19 0.34 -10.87
N THR A 800 -19.84 -0.23 -11.90
CA THR A 800 -19.94 0.39 -13.23
C THR A 800 -21.40 0.60 -13.57
N HIS A 801 -21.75 1.87 -13.75
CA HIS A 801 -23.09 2.29 -14.18
C HIS A 801 -23.09 2.51 -15.68
N TYR A 802 -23.83 1.68 -16.42
CA TYR A 802 -23.95 1.73 -17.87
C TYR A 802 -25.15 2.55 -18.31
N SER A 803 -24.99 3.28 -19.43
CA SER A 803 -26.08 4.11 -19.99
C SER A 803 -27.16 3.28 -20.69
N TYR A 804 -26.82 2.11 -21.21
CA TYR A 804 -27.69 1.29 -22.07
C TYR A 804 -27.77 -0.18 -21.64
N HIS A 805 -27.13 -0.56 -20.56
CA HIS A 805 -27.11 -1.91 -19.99
C HIS A 805 -27.31 -1.84 -18.49
N ASP A 806 -27.54 -2.99 -17.87
CA ASP A 806 -27.65 -3.12 -16.43
C ASP A 806 -26.31 -2.80 -15.74
N ASP A 807 -26.40 -2.20 -14.56
CA ASP A 807 -25.24 -1.90 -13.74
C ASP A 807 -24.53 -3.17 -13.28
N VAL A 808 -23.20 -3.15 -13.31
CA VAL A 808 -22.38 -4.28 -12.86
C VAL A 808 -21.62 -3.94 -11.59
N ARG A 809 -21.73 -4.81 -10.61
CA ARG A 809 -21.06 -4.68 -9.31
C ARG A 809 -20.28 -5.93 -8.97
N SER A 810 -19.01 -5.74 -8.62
CA SER A 810 -18.13 -6.82 -8.17
C SER A 810 -17.48 -6.45 -6.83
N LYS A 811 -17.35 -7.44 -5.94
CA LYS A 811 -16.66 -7.30 -4.66
C LYS A 811 -15.66 -8.44 -4.52
N THR A 812 -14.41 -8.11 -4.40
CA THR A 812 -13.32 -9.10 -4.39
C THR A 812 -12.47 -8.94 -3.14
N PHE A 813 -12.13 -10.06 -2.54
CA PHE A 813 -11.22 -10.16 -1.41
C PHE A 813 -9.88 -10.73 -1.87
N ASP A 814 -8.79 -10.11 -1.44
CA ASP A 814 -7.43 -10.50 -1.74
C ASP A 814 -6.62 -10.60 -0.46
N LEU A 815 -6.02 -11.75 -0.25
CA LEU A 815 -5.16 -12.04 0.88
C LEU A 815 -3.80 -12.47 0.36
N SER A 816 -2.73 -11.79 0.74
CA SER A 816 -1.38 -12.22 0.37
C SER A 816 -0.48 -12.39 1.58
N LEU A 817 0.31 -13.45 1.54
CA LEU A 817 1.33 -13.77 2.53
C LEU A 817 2.65 -14.01 1.80
N GLY A 818 3.71 -13.34 2.23
CA GLY A 818 5.00 -13.47 1.59
C GLY A 818 6.17 -13.17 2.53
N LEU A 819 7.35 -13.46 2.04
CA LEU A 819 8.61 -13.06 2.66
C LEU A 819 9.19 -11.89 1.88
N GLN A 820 9.43 -10.79 2.57
CA GLN A 820 10.02 -9.57 2.04
C GLN A 820 11.50 -9.49 2.44
N TYR A 821 12.36 -9.32 1.47
CA TYR A 821 13.79 -9.05 1.69
C TYR A 821 14.08 -7.58 1.43
N GLN A 822 14.75 -6.93 2.38
CA GLN A 822 15.19 -5.54 2.31
C GLN A 822 16.66 -5.50 1.86
N PHE A 823 16.94 -4.82 0.75
CA PHE A 823 18.29 -4.73 0.18
C PHE A 823 19.15 -3.63 0.82
#